data_445b6fcd06c1ff75583d7122c36eb904
#
_entry.id   445b6fcd06c1ff75583d7122c36eb904
#
_cell.length_a   1.000
_cell.length_b   1.000
_cell.length_c   1.000
_cell.angle_alpha   90.00
_cell.angle_beta   90.00
_cell.angle_gamma   90.00
#
_symmetry.space_group_name_H-M   'P 1'
#
loop_
_entity.id
_entity.type
_entity.pdbx_description
1 polymer ?
#
loop_
_entity_poly.entity_id
_entity_poly.type
_entity_poly.pdbx_seq_one_letter_code
_entity_poly.pdbx_strand_id
1 'polypeptide(L)'
;MTSTDPPLAGVRVLDAVPGPLGAIGRFLGELGAEVIRIEPRGGGADRTAGATLDGIGLAFAAANLGKRVATIDLPADAARFVALAREADILLEARLPGLDLDAVRAANPALVVVSISDFGEQGPWRDWRASDAVLHALTGGLSRSGLPGRPPLLPPGELTFQTAAPQIAWLALAAFIARLRTGKGDRLEVALLEAAMQALDPGYGLSGSAQSGVPLWKMARGRTDERHRYPIFRCADGFVRLCVLAPRQWRGMFRWMGEPPEFAGPEWEKLPTRYRSAALLEAFARFLAPMTRAEVEAGAVAHGVPAAGLLDVSEAIATPQMVARHAFAPVEVAPGVSLPFPNGVVDIDGTRAGIRGPAPAPGGDARFESARPAFDAPSPADMPFAGLKVLDMGVIVVGGDTGRLFADLGAEVVKVENGAFPDGQRQSRDNAPVSLTFAAGHRNKRGLAIDLRSARGKALFLDLVARADVLCSNFKPGTLTSLGFDAKTLAAANPRLVTVDSSAFGPTGPWSDRLGYGPLVRCSAGLTKQWVYPGEPESFSDTITVYPDHVAARIGACAAAALLIRRMRTGRGGGASISQAEVMLAQKGAEIAALGAEAAGLRLETGEMADDWLLPCAGDDEYCVATIRDVADRAALAGIVGEERAAAGQWAARHSPEEVMAQLQAAGVPAGMMVRVTDMPDSPQYRALGTFRPATHPLIAAPFTVEGRATRSERLPDPDQRPAPRIGEDSAAVVADWLGLDEAAVAALLADGIIEQAA
;
A
#
# COMPACT_ATOMS: atom_id res chain seq x y z
N MET A 1 -29.28 -9.58 -5.75
CA MET A 1 -28.83 -9.54 -7.14
C MET A 1 -27.46 -8.88 -7.14
N THR A 2 -26.42 -9.67 -7.32
CA THR A 2 -25.04 -9.15 -7.45
C THR A 2 -24.97 -8.36 -8.76
N SER A 3 -24.60 -7.09 -8.67
CA SER A 3 -24.41 -6.25 -9.87
C SER A 3 -23.21 -6.78 -10.63
N THR A 4 -23.44 -7.28 -11.85
CA THR A 4 -22.36 -7.71 -12.78
C THR A 4 -21.66 -6.53 -13.43
N ASP A 5 -21.97 -5.30 -13.02
CA ASP A 5 -21.47 -4.06 -13.62
C ASP A 5 -20.18 -3.61 -12.93
N PRO A 6 -19.02 -3.70 -13.62
CA PRO A 6 -17.73 -3.34 -13.03
C PRO A 6 -17.67 -1.86 -12.63
N PRO A 7 -16.95 -1.52 -11.53
CA PRO A 7 -16.92 -0.15 -11.03
C PRO A 7 -16.46 0.89 -12.04
N LEU A 8 -15.43 0.59 -12.84
CA LEU A 8 -14.86 1.49 -13.84
C LEU A 8 -15.37 1.21 -15.28
N ALA A 9 -16.51 0.54 -15.44
CA ALA A 9 -17.07 0.30 -16.79
C ALA A 9 -17.25 1.61 -17.55
N GLY A 10 -16.70 1.67 -18.78
CA GLY A 10 -16.71 2.82 -19.66
C GLY A 10 -15.63 3.87 -19.39
N VAL A 11 -14.78 3.69 -18.36
CA VAL A 11 -13.57 4.49 -18.17
C VAL A 11 -12.49 4.00 -19.12
N ARG A 12 -11.83 4.91 -19.84
CA ARG A 12 -10.86 4.64 -20.90
C ARG A 12 -9.46 5.09 -20.49
N VAL A 13 -8.51 4.17 -20.47
CA VAL A 13 -7.14 4.41 -20.04
C VAL A 13 -6.17 4.14 -21.18
N LEU A 14 -5.33 5.11 -21.53
CA LEU A 14 -4.12 4.90 -22.31
C LEU A 14 -2.96 4.64 -21.33
N ASP A 15 -2.28 3.53 -21.52
CA ASP A 15 -1.17 3.10 -20.67
C ASP A 15 0.13 3.01 -21.49
N ALA A 16 0.96 4.05 -21.37
CA ALA A 16 2.26 4.15 -21.99
C ALA A 16 3.40 3.95 -20.97
N VAL A 17 3.13 3.22 -19.87
CA VAL A 17 4.10 2.96 -18.82
C VAL A 17 4.72 1.58 -18.99
N PRO A 18 6.04 1.47 -19.14
CA PRO A 18 6.73 0.19 -19.28
C PRO A 18 6.99 -0.51 -17.94
N GLY A 19 7.34 -1.79 -18.02
CA GLY A 19 7.85 -2.57 -16.89
C GLY A 19 6.84 -2.81 -15.77
N PRO A 20 7.32 -2.92 -14.52
CA PRO A 20 6.50 -3.30 -13.36
C PRO A 20 5.35 -2.33 -13.08
N LEU A 21 5.52 -1.05 -13.42
CA LEU A 21 4.49 -0.02 -13.25
C LEU A 21 3.29 -0.20 -14.18
N GLY A 22 3.38 -1.06 -15.19
CA GLY A 22 2.22 -1.55 -15.94
C GLY A 22 1.12 -2.13 -15.04
N ALA A 23 1.46 -2.54 -13.81
CA ALA A 23 0.50 -2.95 -12.78
C ALA A 23 -0.57 -1.87 -12.48
N ILE A 24 -0.29 -0.58 -12.69
CA ILE A 24 -1.25 0.52 -12.52
C ILE A 24 -2.43 0.32 -13.48
N GLY A 25 -2.14 0.22 -14.79
CA GLY A 25 -3.15 0.01 -15.82
C GLY A 25 -3.86 -1.35 -15.66
N ARG A 26 -3.13 -2.41 -15.31
CA ARG A 26 -3.72 -3.72 -14.98
C ARG A 26 -4.77 -3.59 -13.87
N PHE A 27 -4.44 -2.97 -12.75
CA PHE A 27 -5.35 -2.81 -11.62
C PHE A 27 -6.62 -2.02 -11.98
N LEU A 28 -6.48 -0.93 -12.75
CA LEU A 28 -7.64 -0.20 -13.27
C LEU A 28 -8.49 -1.07 -14.21
N GLY A 29 -7.87 -1.91 -15.03
CA GLY A 29 -8.53 -2.89 -15.89
C GLY A 29 -9.30 -3.96 -15.10
N GLU A 30 -8.73 -4.50 -14.02
CA GLU A 30 -9.40 -5.43 -13.11
C GLU A 30 -10.68 -4.82 -12.52
N LEU A 31 -10.65 -3.52 -12.16
CA LEU A 31 -11.81 -2.77 -11.70
C LEU A 31 -12.80 -2.40 -12.80
N GLY A 32 -12.48 -2.67 -14.07
CA GLY A 32 -13.40 -2.53 -15.19
C GLY A 32 -13.07 -1.47 -16.23
N ALA A 33 -11.99 -0.74 -16.09
CA ALA A 33 -11.55 0.19 -17.12
C ALA A 33 -11.16 -0.55 -18.41
N GLU A 34 -11.38 0.10 -19.54
CA GLU A 34 -10.82 -0.33 -20.82
C GLU A 34 -9.41 0.24 -20.96
N VAL A 35 -8.41 -0.63 -20.95
CA VAL A 35 -6.99 -0.23 -20.95
C VAL A 35 -6.32 -0.59 -22.26
N ILE A 36 -5.77 0.42 -22.94
CA ILE A 36 -4.96 0.26 -24.15
C ILE A 36 -3.51 0.59 -23.81
N ARG A 37 -2.65 -0.42 -23.89
CA ARG A 37 -1.21 -0.27 -23.78
C ARG A 37 -0.66 0.33 -25.08
N ILE A 38 0.19 1.33 -24.95
CA ILE A 38 0.97 1.91 -26.06
C ILE A 38 2.37 1.31 -26.06
N GLU A 39 2.81 0.84 -27.21
CA GLU A 39 4.17 0.33 -27.38
C GLU A 39 4.69 0.54 -28.81
N PRO A 40 6.02 0.56 -29.00
CA PRO A 40 6.61 0.71 -30.33
C PRO A 40 6.37 -0.53 -31.21
N ARG A 41 6.66 -0.40 -32.50
CA ARG A 41 6.64 -1.52 -33.44
C ARG A 41 7.67 -2.57 -33.04
N GLY A 42 7.23 -3.81 -32.94
CA GLY A 42 8.06 -4.91 -32.42
C GLY A 42 7.89 -5.17 -30.91
N GLY A 43 7.15 -4.32 -30.22
CA GLY A 43 6.88 -4.44 -28.78
C GLY A 43 7.83 -3.65 -27.90
N GLY A 44 7.47 -3.44 -26.65
CA GLY A 44 8.32 -2.81 -25.64
C GLY A 44 9.46 -3.72 -25.18
N ALA A 45 10.58 -3.15 -24.76
CA ALA A 45 11.74 -3.89 -24.25
C ALA A 45 11.40 -4.75 -23.00
N ASP A 46 10.37 -4.37 -22.26
CA ASP A 46 9.89 -5.11 -21.08
C ASP A 46 9.20 -6.44 -21.41
N ARG A 47 8.87 -6.70 -22.71
CA ARG A 47 8.22 -7.95 -23.12
C ARG A 47 9.05 -9.21 -22.87
N THR A 48 10.37 -9.07 -22.90
CA THR A 48 11.31 -10.19 -22.75
C THR A 48 12.23 -10.04 -21.53
N ALA A 49 11.92 -9.08 -20.64
CA ALA A 49 12.72 -8.87 -19.43
C ALA A 49 12.53 -10.01 -18.41
N GLY A 50 13.62 -10.46 -17.80
CA GLY A 50 13.63 -11.45 -16.76
C GLY A 50 13.38 -12.88 -17.26
N ALA A 51 12.69 -13.70 -16.48
CA ALA A 51 12.33 -15.08 -16.85
C ALA A 51 11.29 -15.07 -17.97
N THR A 52 11.54 -15.83 -19.05
CA THR A 52 10.66 -15.93 -20.20
C THR A 52 10.23 -17.36 -20.48
N LEU A 53 9.04 -17.49 -21.07
CA LEU A 53 8.53 -18.73 -21.63
C LEU A 53 8.13 -18.45 -23.09
N ASP A 54 8.70 -19.19 -24.03
CA ASP A 54 8.48 -18.99 -25.48
C ASP A 54 8.63 -17.52 -25.90
N GLY A 55 9.63 -16.81 -25.37
CA GLY A 55 9.92 -15.41 -25.65
C GLY A 55 8.99 -14.40 -24.99
N ILE A 56 8.08 -14.83 -24.09
CA ILE A 56 7.19 -13.95 -23.32
C ILE A 56 7.71 -13.83 -21.90
N GLY A 57 8.06 -12.63 -21.47
CA GLY A 57 8.48 -12.32 -20.11
C GLY A 57 7.34 -12.52 -19.11
N LEU A 58 7.58 -13.28 -18.03
CA LEU A 58 6.57 -13.52 -17.00
C LEU A 58 6.23 -12.24 -16.22
N ALA A 59 7.21 -11.34 -16.05
CA ALA A 59 6.97 -10.02 -15.45
C ALA A 59 6.09 -9.15 -16.36
N PHE A 60 6.35 -9.15 -17.66
CA PHE A 60 5.49 -8.48 -18.63
C PHE A 60 4.06 -9.04 -18.59
N ALA A 61 3.91 -10.37 -18.63
CA ALA A 61 2.61 -11.01 -18.55
C ALA A 61 1.88 -10.56 -17.29
N ALA A 62 2.51 -10.67 -16.12
CA ALA A 62 1.93 -10.26 -14.84
C ALA A 62 1.47 -8.80 -14.82
N ALA A 63 2.22 -7.87 -15.40
CA ALA A 63 1.91 -6.44 -15.38
C ALA A 63 0.85 -6.03 -16.42
N ASN A 64 0.56 -6.87 -17.43
CA ASN A 64 -0.25 -6.46 -18.58
C ASN A 64 -1.48 -7.36 -18.86
N LEU A 65 -1.86 -8.23 -17.91
CA LEU A 65 -3.06 -9.07 -18.04
C LEU A 65 -4.31 -8.21 -18.34
N GLY A 66 -5.08 -8.65 -19.34
CA GLY A 66 -6.37 -8.03 -19.70
C GLY A 66 -6.28 -6.70 -20.45
N LYS A 67 -5.09 -6.19 -20.74
CA LYS A 67 -4.93 -5.01 -21.60
C LYS A 67 -5.03 -5.37 -23.07
N ARG A 68 -5.36 -4.37 -23.89
CA ARG A 68 -5.20 -4.41 -25.36
C ARG A 68 -4.01 -3.56 -25.76
N VAL A 69 -3.49 -3.73 -26.96
CA VAL A 69 -2.30 -3.00 -27.42
C VAL A 69 -2.56 -2.17 -28.68
N ALA A 70 -2.04 -0.95 -28.71
CA ALA A 70 -1.91 -0.12 -29.90
C ALA A 70 -0.44 0.15 -30.16
N THR A 71 0.02 -0.26 -31.36
CA THR A 71 1.40 -0.04 -31.80
C THR A 71 1.55 1.38 -32.30
N ILE A 72 2.41 2.16 -31.68
CA ILE A 72 2.66 3.57 -32.00
C ILE A 72 4.14 3.87 -31.88
N ASP A 73 4.75 4.27 -33.00
CA ASP A 73 6.14 4.74 -33.05
C ASP A 73 6.17 6.27 -33.00
N LEU A 74 6.58 6.84 -31.86
CA LEU A 74 6.73 8.28 -31.75
C LEU A 74 8.14 8.72 -32.24
N PRO A 75 8.24 9.88 -32.89
CA PRO A 75 7.15 10.84 -33.19
C PRO A 75 6.36 10.55 -34.46
N ALA A 76 6.71 9.51 -35.23
CA ALA A 76 6.12 9.26 -36.56
C ALA A 76 4.59 9.07 -36.52
N ASP A 77 4.08 8.37 -35.52
CA ASP A 77 2.65 8.09 -35.32
C ASP A 77 1.95 9.08 -34.35
N ALA A 78 2.51 10.29 -34.14
CA ALA A 78 1.99 11.27 -33.20
C ALA A 78 0.50 11.60 -33.41
N ALA A 79 0.06 11.73 -34.68
CA ALA A 79 -1.35 11.99 -35.00
C ALA A 79 -2.28 10.86 -34.52
N ARG A 80 -1.84 9.61 -34.60
CA ARG A 80 -2.59 8.44 -34.13
C ARG A 80 -2.64 8.40 -32.61
N PHE A 81 -1.53 8.72 -31.92
CA PHE A 81 -1.51 8.85 -30.47
C PHE A 81 -2.50 9.91 -30.02
N VAL A 82 -2.48 11.10 -30.63
CA VAL A 82 -3.42 12.20 -30.33
C VAL A 82 -4.87 11.77 -30.57
N ALA A 83 -5.15 11.01 -31.63
CA ALA A 83 -6.49 10.51 -31.91
C ALA A 83 -6.99 9.58 -30.80
N LEU A 84 -6.16 8.65 -30.28
CA LEU A 84 -6.50 7.81 -29.14
C LEU A 84 -6.67 8.63 -27.86
N ALA A 85 -5.79 9.60 -27.62
CA ALA A 85 -5.85 10.46 -26.45
C ALA A 85 -7.12 11.33 -26.39
N ARG A 86 -7.70 11.71 -27.54
CA ARG A 86 -9.01 12.39 -27.61
C ARG A 86 -10.15 11.56 -27.04
N GLU A 87 -10.03 10.24 -27.14
CA GLU A 87 -11.01 9.30 -26.66
C GLU A 87 -10.73 8.78 -25.25
N ALA A 88 -9.55 9.04 -24.70
CA ALA A 88 -9.16 8.60 -23.37
C ALA A 88 -9.74 9.51 -22.28
N ASP A 89 -9.86 8.95 -21.08
CA ASP A 89 -10.17 9.66 -19.85
C ASP A 89 -8.92 9.87 -18.99
N ILE A 90 -8.00 8.89 -19.00
CA ILE A 90 -6.74 8.90 -18.26
C ILE A 90 -5.62 8.49 -19.22
N LEU A 91 -4.52 9.21 -19.18
CA LEU A 91 -3.23 8.85 -19.78
C LEU A 91 -2.22 8.61 -18.68
N LEU A 92 -1.67 7.40 -18.62
CA LEU A 92 -0.51 7.05 -17.81
C LEU A 92 0.72 7.10 -18.72
N GLU A 93 1.71 7.94 -18.41
CA GLU A 93 2.94 8.02 -19.19
C GLU A 93 4.17 8.16 -18.29
N ALA A 94 5.31 7.69 -18.75
CA ALA A 94 6.58 7.72 -18.04
C ALA A 94 7.67 8.37 -18.92
N ARG A 95 7.57 9.68 -19.10
CA ARG A 95 8.47 10.47 -19.97
C ARG A 95 8.67 9.82 -21.34
N LEU A 96 7.57 9.50 -22.01
CA LEU A 96 7.58 8.79 -23.30
C LEU A 96 8.32 9.63 -24.37
N PRO A 97 9.45 9.13 -24.91
CA PRO A 97 10.24 9.89 -25.87
C PRO A 97 9.43 10.26 -27.13
N GLY A 98 9.54 11.51 -27.58
CA GLY A 98 8.85 12.00 -28.77
C GLY A 98 7.36 12.33 -28.58
N LEU A 99 6.82 12.22 -27.38
CA LEU A 99 5.47 12.63 -27.06
C LEU A 99 5.40 14.16 -26.87
N ASP A 100 4.53 14.81 -27.65
CA ASP A 100 4.15 16.21 -27.43
C ASP A 100 2.90 16.24 -26.53
N LEU A 101 3.14 16.40 -25.22
CA LEU A 101 2.08 16.40 -24.20
C LEU A 101 1.17 17.61 -24.34
N ASP A 102 1.68 18.76 -24.78
CA ASP A 102 0.89 19.96 -24.96
C ASP A 102 -0.10 19.79 -26.12
N ALA A 103 0.33 19.20 -27.23
CA ALA A 103 -0.57 18.86 -28.34
C ALA A 103 -1.63 17.84 -27.90
N VAL A 104 -1.29 16.84 -27.09
CA VAL A 104 -2.22 15.85 -26.56
C VAL A 104 -3.29 16.53 -25.67
N ARG A 105 -2.87 17.39 -24.75
CA ARG A 105 -3.76 18.10 -23.84
C ARG A 105 -4.63 19.14 -24.55
N ALA A 106 -4.09 19.82 -25.56
CA ALA A 106 -4.86 20.71 -26.41
C ALA A 106 -5.95 19.96 -27.19
N ALA A 107 -5.68 18.73 -27.63
CA ALA A 107 -6.64 17.88 -28.31
C ALA A 107 -7.74 17.31 -27.39
N ASN A 108 -7.45 17.14 -26.10
CA ASN A 108 -8.42 16.70 -25.09
C ASN A 108 -8.20 17.47 -23.76
N PRO A 109 -8.80 18.65 -23.62
CA PRO A 109 -8.68 19.45 -22.38
C PRO A 109 -9.28 18.80 -21.14
N ALA A 110 -10.06 17.73 -21.30
CA ALA A 110 -10.64 16.95 -20.21
C ALA A 110 -9.80 15.71 -19.83
N LEU A 111 -8.66 15.46 -20.49
CA LEU A 111 -7.79 14.32 -20.20
C LEU A 111 -7.10 14.51 -18.85
N VAL A 112 -7.14 13.47 -18.02
CA VAL A 112 -6.28 13.36 -16.84
C VAL A 112 -4.96 12.73 -17.30
N VAL A 113 -3.86 13.47 -17.18
CA VAL A 113 -2.52 12.98 -17.49
C VAL A 113 -1.76 12.69 -16.20
N VAL A 114 -1.24 11.50 -16.07
CA VAL A 114 -0.36 11.09 -14.96
C VAL A 114 1.05 10.90 -15.53
N SER A 115 1.89 11.94 -15.37
CA SER A 115 3.29 11.95 -15.80
C SER A 115 4.17 11.39 -14.69
N ILE A 116 4.71 10.19 -14.91
CA ILE A 116 5.52 9.46 -13.94
C ILE A 116 6.99 9.67 -14.27
N SER A 117 7.79 9.97 -13.26
CA SER A 117 9.25 10.10 -13.37
C SER A 117 9.93 9.54 -12.13
N ASP A 118 11.21 9.18 -12.25
CA ASP A 118 11.94 8.59 -11.14
C ASP A 118 12.03 9.55 -9.94
N PHE A 119 12.42 10.80 -10.22
CA PHE A 119 12.71 11.81 -9.18
C PHE A 119 11.91 13.10 -9.31
N GLY A 120 10.91 13.17 -10.17
CA GLY A 120 10.16 14.39 -10.45
C GLY A 120 10.80 15.22 -11.60
N GLU A 121 10.12 16.31 -11.97
CA GLU A 121 10.56 17.21 -13.04
C GLU A 121 11.40 18.37 -12.51
N GLN A 122 11.54 18.50 -11.21
CA GLN A 122 12.27 19.56 -10.52
C GLN A 122 13.35 18.98 -9.61
N GLY A 123 14.27 19.84 -9.18
CA GLY A 123 15.34 19.46 -8.26
C GLY A 123 16.59 18.89 -8.94
N PRO A 124 17.64 18.65 -8.16
CA PRO A 124 18.95 18.25 -8.67
C PRO A 124 18.99 16.86 -9.31
N TRP A 125 18.05 15.97 -8.96
CA TRP A 125 18.02 14.60 -9.46
C TRP A 125 17.01 14.36 -10.58
N ARG A 126 16.38 15.42 -11.13
CA ARG A 126 15.30 15.31 -12.13
C ARG A 126 15.68 14.48 -13.37
N ASP A 127 16.97 14.47 -13.75
CA ASP A 127 17.46 13.77 -14.93
C ASP A 127 18.14 12.43 -14.58
N TRP A 128 18.19 12.07 -13.30
CA TRP A 128 18.76 10.83 -12.82
C TRP A 128 17.83 9.65 -13.06
N ARG A 129 18.38 8.44 -12.94
CA ARG A 129 17.65 7.19 -13.15
C ARG A 129 17.50 6.42 -11.84
N ALA A 130 16.38 5.76 -11.69
CA ALA A 130 16.14 4.86 -10.57
C ALA A 130 15.88 3.43 -11.03
N SER A 131 16.10 2.51 -10.10
CA SER A 131 15.59 1.16 -10.09
C SER A 131 14.76 0.96 -8.82
N ASP A 132 14.16 -0.21 -8.66
CA ASP A 132 13.46 -0.57 -7.42
C ASP A 132 14.38 -0.46 -6.20
N ALA A 133 15.58 -1.05 -6.29
CA ALA A 133 16.58 -1.05 -5.22
C ALA A 133 17.12 0.35 -4.91
N VAL A 134 17.32 1.20 -5.93
CA VAL A 134 17.74 2.60 -5.77
C VAL A 134 16.67 3.40 -5.02
N LEU A 135 15.41 3.28 -5.41
CA LEU A 135 14.31 3.94 -4.70
C LEU A 135 14.20 3.44 -3.27
N HIS A 136 14.37 2.13 -3.03
CA HIS A 136 14.33 1.57 -1.68
C HIS A 136 15.43 2.16 -0.78
N ALA A 137 16.62 2.39 -1.32
CA ALA A 137 17.72 3.03 -0.58
C ALA A 137 17.38 4.48 -0.22
N LEU A 138 16.80 5.23 -1.16
CA LEU A 138 16.49 6.66 -1.01
C LEU A 138 15.22 6.95 -0.19
N THR A 139 14.34 5.97 0.01
CA THR A 139 13.10 6.13 0.79
C THR A 139 13.24 5.78 2.27
N GLY A 140 14.46 5.60 2.76
CA GLY A 140 14.75 5.31 4.17
C GLY A 140 14.62 3.83 4.57
N GLY A 141 14.04 2.98 3.73
CA GLY A 141 13.80 1.56 4.01
C GLY A 141 15.10 0.78 4.21
N LEU A 142 16.08 0.98 3.34
CA LEU A 142 17.35 0.25 3.38
C LEU A 142 18.13 0.51 4.68
N SER A 143 18.12 1.73 5.19
CA SER A 143 18.84 2.09 6.43
C SER A 143 18.35 1.36 7.67
N ARG A 144 17.21 0.73 7.60
CA ARG A 144 16.57 -0.02 8.69
C ARG A 144 16.50 -1.53 8.41
N SER A 145 16.81 -1.94 7.18
CA SER A 145 16.77 -3.33 6.73
C SER A 145 18.07 -4.07 7.10
N GLY A 146 17.96 -5.33 7.44
CA GLY A 146 19.08 -6.14 7.89
C GLY A 146 19.24 -6.16 9.42
N LEU A 147 20.22 -6.88 9.90
CA LEU A 147 20.50 -7.06 11.33
C LEU A 147 21.53 -6.03 11.83
N PRO A 148 21.49 -5.63 13.12
CA PRO A 148 22.48 -4.74 13.70
C PRO A 148 23.92 -5.24 13.52
N GLY A 149 24.82 -4.34 13.15
CA GLY A 149 26.24 -4.65 12.94
C GLY A 149 26.54 -5.46 11.67
N ARG A 150 25.56 -5.65 10.79
CA ARG A 150 25.70 -6.31 9.48
C ARG A 150 25.36 -5.35 8.35
N PRO A 151 25.78 -5.62 7.09
CA PRO A 151 25.35 -4.82 5.95
C PRO A 151 23.82 -4.71 5.85
N PRO A 152 23.25 -3.62 5.31
CA PRO A 152 21.82 -3.55 5.06
C PRO A 152 21.41 -4.59 4.03
N LEU A 153 20.12 -4.93 4.00
CA LEU A 153 19.59 -6.00 3.14
C LEU A 153 18.49 -5.44 2.25
N LEU A 154 18.66 -5.59 0.94
CA LEU A 154 17.63 -5.23 -0.03
C LEU A 154 16.41 -6.15 0.12
N PRO A 155 15.18 -5.65 -0.08
CA PRO A 155 13.99 -6.48 -0.08
C PRO A 155 13.99 -7.41 -1.31
N PRO A 156 13.31 -8.54 -1.24
CA PRO A 156 13.15 -9.42 -2.40
C PRO A 156 12.17 -8.84 -3.42
N GLY A 157 12.44 -9.03 -4.69
CA GLY A 157 11.58 -8.63 -5.80
C GLY A 157 11.56 -7.11 -6.03
N GLU A 158 10.54 -6.63 -6.73
CA GLU A 158 10.36 -5.21 -7.10
C GLU A 158 9.37 -4.52 -6.14
N LEU A 159 9.63 -4.64 -4.84
CA LEU A 159 8.74 -4.21 -3.78
C LEU A 159 8.37 -2.73 -3.87
N THR A 160 9.33 -1.89 -4.22
CA THR A 160 9.17 -0.44 -4.24
C THR A 160 8.25 0.01 -5.37
N PHE A 161 8.44 -0.52 -6.58
CA PHE A 161 7.55 -0.26 -7.71
C PHE A 161 6.13 -0.79 -7.45
N GLN A 162 6.02 -2.00 -6.90
CA GLN A 162 4.74 -2.62 -6.58
C GLN A 162 3.98 -1.89 -5.47
N THR A 163 4.66 -1.18 -4.58
CA THR A 163 4.01 -0.33 -3.58
C THR A 163 3.68 1.07 -4.10
N ALA A 164 4.44 1.60 -5.04
CA ALA A 164 4.15 2.89 -5.69
C ALA A 164 2.92 2.81 -6.62
N ALA A 165 2.70 1.67 -7.28
CA ALA A 165 1.62 1.51 -8.26
C ALA A 165 0.22 1.79 -7.68
N PRO A 166 -0.21 1.26 -6.52
CA PRO A 166 -1.50 1.62 -5.90
C PRO A 166 -1.60 3.08 -5.49
N GLN A 167 -0.50 3.71 -5.07
CA GLN A 167 -0.48 5.15 -4.77
C GLN A 167 -0.77 5.97 -6.03
N ILE A 168 -0.17 5.60 -7.16
CA ILE A 168 -0.38 6.28 -8.44
C ILE A 168 -1.81 6.05 -8.95
N ALA A 169 -2.33 4.82 -8.83
CA ALA A 169 -3.72 4.51 -9.18
C ALA A 169 -4.72 5.34 -8.36
N TRP A 170 -4.47 5.52 -7.06
CA TRP A 170 -5.25 6.39 -6.19
C TRP A 170 -5.30 7.83 -6.70
N LEU A 171 -4.14 8.41 -7.03
CA LEU A 171 -4.03 9.77 -7.53
C LEU A 171 -4.75 9.92 -8.88
N ALA A 172 -4.61 8.95 -9.79
CA ALA A 172 -5.31 8.94 -11.07
C ALA A 172 -6.84 8.93 -10.90
N LEU A 173 -7.38 8.10 -10.01
CA LEU A 173 -8.81 8.02 -9.73
C LEU A 173 -9.33 9.28 -9.04
N ALA A 174 -8.57 9.87 -8.11
CA ALA A 174 -8.94 11.13 -7.46
C ALA A 174 -9.01 12.29 -8.47
N ALA A 175 -8.01 12.41 -9.36
CA ALA A 175 -8.03 13.41 -10.43
C ALA A 175 -9.15 13.15 -11.44
N PHE A 176 -9.47 11.89 -11.74
CA PHE A 176 -10.60 11.55 -12.60
C PHE A 176 -11.95 11.96 -11.98
N ILE A 177 -12.12 11.78 -10.67
CA ILE A 177 -13.32 12.28 -9.95
C ILE A 177 -13.37 13.81 -10.01
N ALA A 178 -12.25 14.51 -9.80
CA ALA A 178 -12.19 15.97 -9.96
C ALA A 178 -12.59 16.41 -11.38
N ARG A 179 -12.11 15.69 -12.38
CA ARG A 179 -12.49 15.92 -13.78
C ARG A 179 -13.98 15.66 -14.02
N LEU A 180 -14.57 14.62 -13.46
CA LEU A 180 -16.01 14.38 -13.58
C LEU A 180 -16.85 15.52 -13.00
N ARG A 181 -16.39 16.14 -11.93
CA ARG A 181 -17.05 17.29 -11.26
C ARG A 181 -16.88 18.59 -12.02
N THR A 182 -15.73 18.84 -12.61
CA THR A 182 -15.34 20.14 -13.19
C THR A 182 -15.43 20.19 -14.71
N GLY A 183 -15.47 19.02 -15.37
CA GLY A 183 -15.32 18.88 -16.82
C GLY A 183 -13.91 19.16 -17.35
N LYS A 184 -12.94 19.44 -16.47
CA LYS A 184 -11.57 19.83 -16.83
C LYS A 184 -10.59 18.72 -16.45
N GLY A 185 -9.69 18.39 -17.37
CA GLY A 185 -8.57 17.49 -17.11
C GLY A 185 -7.54 18.12 -16.18
N ASP A 186 -6.56 17.31 -15.81
CA ASP A 186 -5.46 17.74 -14.95
C ASP A 186 -4.15 17.10 -15.44
N ARG A 187 -3.01 17.65 -15.05
CA ARG A 187 -1.71 17.01 -15.16
C ARG A 187 -1.15 16.80 -13.78
N LEU A 188 -0.94 15.53 -13.46
CA LEU A 188 -0.29 15.09 -12.24
C LEU A 188 1.17 14.77 -12.55
N GLU A 189 2.09 15.46 -11.91
CA GLU A 189 3.51 15.11 -11.91
C GLU A 189 3.80 14.22 -10.71
N VAL A 190 4.08 12.94 -10.96
CA VAL A 190 4.34 11.94 -9.92
C VAL A 190 5.79 11.52 -9.93
N ALA A 191 6.53 11.83 -8.86
CA ALA A 191 7.85 11.28 -8.61
C ALA A 191 7.72 9.90 -7.95
N LEU A 192 8.33 8.86 -8.53
CA LEU A 192 8.35 7.51 -7.93
C LEU A 192 8.97 7.52 -6.55
N LEU A 193 10.00 8.36 -6.33
CA LEU A 193 10.60 8.58 -5.01
C LEU A 193 9.54 8.92 -3.95
N GLU A 194 8.61 9.85 -4.25
CA GLU A 194 7.56 10.26 -3.31
C GLU A 194 6.45 9.20 -3.21
N ALA A 195 6.02 8.63 -4.34
CA ALA A 195 4.95 7.64 -4.35
C ALA A 195 5.36 6.37 -3.59
N ALA A 196 6.59 5.89 -3.77
CA ALA A 196 7.15 4.76 -3.04
C ALA A 196 7.29 5.07 -1.55
N MET A 197 7.84 6.22 -1.18
CA MET A 197 8.02 6.63 0.21
C MET A 197 6.69 6.66 0.97
N GLN A 198 5.62 7.13 0.36
CA GLN A 198 4.31 7.21 1.02
C GLN A 198 3.61 5.86 1.19
N ALA A 199 3.92 4.88 0.37
CA ALA A 199 3.34 3.54 0.44
C ALA A 199 4.23 2.53 1.17
N LEU A 200 5.53 2.83 1.31
CA LEU A 200 6.45 2.12 2.20
C LEU A 200 6.39 2.70 3.62
N ASP A 201 7.34 2.38 4.42
CA ASP A 201 7.55 2.97 5.73
C ASP A 201 8.71 3.98 5.64
N PRO A 202 8.50 5.23 5.93
CA PRO A 202 7.61 5.81 6.93
C PRO A 202 6.30 6.39 6.35
N GLY A 203 5.29 5.55 6.17
CA GLY A 203 4.01 5.97 5.59
C GLY A 203 3.21 7.00 6.37
N TYR A 204 3.47 7.19 7.67
CA TYR A 204 2.84 8.22 8.50
C TYR A 204 3.87 9.24 8.97
N GLY A 205 4.29 10.13 8.07
CA GLY A 205 5.38 11.04 8.35
C GLY A 205 6.66 10.28 8.70
N LEU A 206 7.69 11.01 9.05
CA LEU A 206 8.99 10.40 9.34
C LEU A 206 9.04 9.61 10.66
N SER A 207 8.04 9.80 11.52
CA SER A 207 7.89 8.98 12.74
C SER A 207 7.13 7.68 12.53
N GLY A 208 6.69 7.39 11.34
CA GLY A 208 5.97 6.28 10.76
C GLY A 208 5.45 5.15 11.64
N SER A 209 4.60 4.31 11.07
CA SER A 209 4.01 3.17 11.79
C SER A 209 5.09 2.17 12.26
N ALA A 210 6.13 1.91 11.48
CA ALA A 210 7.23 1.04 11.88
C ALA A 210 8.10 1.66 12.98
N GLN A 211 8.20 2.98 13.05
CA GLN A 211 8.89 3.68 14.15
C GLN A 211 8.04 3.73 15.42
N SER A 212 6.76 3.37 15.34
CA SER A 212 5.80 3.40 16.45
C SER A 212 5.76 4.76 17.15
N GLY A 213 5.81 5.84 16.37
CA GLY A 213 5.74 7.21 16.86
C GLY A 213 7.00 7.70 17.60
N VAL A 214 8.15 7.07 17.42
CA VAL A 214 9.42 7.59 17.97
C VAL A 214 9.77 8.90 17.27
N PRO A 215 9.95 10.02 17.96
CA PRO A 215 10.35 11.29 17.36
C PRO A 215 11.69 11.19 16.64
N LEU A 216 11.87 11.92 15.53
CA LEU A 216 13.10 11.91 14.74
C LEU A 216 14.36 12.12 15.59
N TRP A 217 14.31 13.08 16.51
CA TRP A 217 15.46 13.42 17.40
C TRP A 217 15.77 12.34 18.44
N LYS A 218 14.96 11.30 18.58
CA LYS A 218 15.18 10.13 19.44
C LYS A 218 15.52 8.86 18.65
N MET A 219 15.50 8.91 17.34
CA MET A 219 15.83 7.75 16.52
C MET A 219 17.30 7.46 16.56
N ALA A 220 17.67 6.19 16.74
CA ALA A 220 19.04 5.74 16.60
C ALA A 220 19.45 5.83 15.12
N ARG A 221 20.72 6.23 14.88
CA ARG A 221 21.29 6.28 13.53
C ARG A 221 21.40 4.89 12.91
N GLY A 222 21.82 3.91 13.68
CA GLY A 222 21.99 2.52 13.21
C GLY A 222 20.70 1.73 13.19
N ARG A 223 20.77 0.54 12.61
CA ARG A 223 19.68 -0.42 12.61
C ARG A 223 19.40 -0.90 14.04
N THR A 224 18.15 -0.82 14.44
CA THR A 224 17.69 -1.33 15.73
C THR A 224 17.28 -2.80 15.61
N ASP A 225 17.56 -3.58 16.65
CA ASP A 225 17.05 -4.96 16.71
C ASP A 225 15.58 -4.95 17.12
N GLU A 226 14.70 -5.06 16.16
CA GLU A 226 13.25 -5.09 16.37
C GLU A 226 12.69 -6.54 16.40
N ARG A 227 13.54 -7.57 16.33
CA ARG A 227 13.13 -8.99 16.30
C ARG A 227 12.31 -9.37 17.52
N HIS A 228 12.55 -8.76 18.67
CA HIS A 228 11.77 -8.97 19.88
C HIS A 228 10.35 -8.38 19.85
N ARG A 229 10.06 -7.45 18.93
CA ARG A 229 8.72 -6.85 18.78
C ARG A 229 7.73 -7.78 18.08
N TYR A 230 8.21 -8.48 17.06
CA TYR A 230 7.45 -9.47 16.28
C TYR A 230 8.25 -10.76 16.21
N PRO A 231 8.45 -11.43 17.37
CA PRO A 231 9.37 -12.53 17.47
C PRO A 231 8.98 -13.72 16.61
N ILE A 232 9.99 -14.38 16.05
CA ILE A 232 9.87 -15.62 15.32
C ILE A 232 10.43 -16.72 16.19
N PHE A 233 9.70 -17.83 16.28
CA PHE A 233 10.07 -19.00 17.08
C PHE A 233 10.14 -20.23 16.19
N ARG A 234 11.11 -21.09 16.46
CA ARG A 234 11.16 -22.42 15.87
C ARG A 234 10.04 -23.27 16.47
N CYS A 235 9.38 -24.06 15.63
CA CYS A 235 8.38 -25.06 16.00
C CYS A 235 8.74 -26.40 15.35
N ALA A 236 7.91 -27.45 15.51
CA ALA A 236 8.25 -28.80 15.11
C ALA A 236 8.54 -28.98 13.60
N ASP A 237 7.86 -28.19 12.74
CA ASP A 237 7.93 -28.29 11.28
C ASP A 237 8.34 -26.98 10.59
N GLY A 238 8.96 -26.04 11.32
CA GLY A 238 9.41 -24.77 10.75
C GLY A 238 9.42 -23.62 11.74
N PHE A 239 8.82 -22.49 11.36
CA PHE A 239 8.83 -21.26 12.16
C PHE A 239 7.44 -20.63 12.22
N VAL A 240 7.17 -19.96 13.35
CA VAL A 240 5.95 -19.18 13.58
C VAL A 240 6.31 -17.80 14.11
N ARG A 241 5.55 -16.79 13.73
CA ARG A 241 5.64 -15.41 14.27
C ARG A 241 4.47 -15.12 15.17
N LEU A 242 4.72 -14.45 16.29
CA LEU A 242 3.71 -13.95 17.21
C LEU A 242 3.65 -12.41 17.19
N CYS A 243 2.43 -11.87 17.35
CA CYS A 243 2.19 -10.43 17.49
C CYS A 243 1.27 -10.13 18.68
N VAL A 244 1.74 -10.39 19.91
CA VAL A 244 0.95 -10.20 21.14
C VAL A 244 1.02 -8.73 21.56
N LEU A 245 0.21 -7.87 20.95
CA LEU A 245 0.25 -6.41 21.13
C LEU A 245 -0.70 -5.92 22.23
N ALA A 246 -1.94 -6.35 22.21
CA ALA A 246 -2.99 -5.88 23.13
C ALA A 246 -3.07 -6.70 24.43
N PRO A 247 -3.54 -6.11 25.54
CA PRO A 247 -3.73 -6.85 26.80
C PRO A 247 -4.60 -8.10 26.67
N ARG A 248 -5.67 -8.04 25.87
CA ARG A 248 -6.54 -9.21 25.63
C ARG A 248 -5.80 -10.37 24.95
N GLN A 249 -4.88 -10.06 24.04
CA GLN A 249 -4.07 -11.07 23.35
C GLN A 249 -3.05 -11.70 24.30
N TRP A 250 -2.48 -10.88 25.19
CA TRP A 250 -1.62 -11.36 26.25
C TRP A 250 -2.34 -12.32 27.18
N ARG A 251 -3.53 -11.96 27.66
CA ARG A 251 -4.35 -12.84 28.52
C ARG A 251 -4.70 -14.15 27.81
N GLY A 252 -4.93 -14.10 26.50
CA GLY A 252 -5.13 -15.29 25.67
C GLY A 252 -3.87 -16.17 25.64
N MET A 253 -2.72 -15.58 25.36
CA MET A 253 -1.43 -16.30 25.35
C MET A 253 -1.07 -16.87 26.74
N PHE A 254 -1.25 -16.10 27.79
CA PHE A 254 -0.99 -16.52 29.15
C PHE A 254 -1.82 -17.76 29.52
N ARG A 255 -3.14 -17.77 29.24
CA ARG A 255 -3.98 -18.96 29.42
C ARG A 255 -3.54 -20.13 28.56
N TRP A 256 -3.18 -19.88 27.31
CA TRP A 256 -2.73 -20.93 26.40
C TRP A 256 -1.45 -21.63 26.89
N MET A 257 -0.56 -20.89 27.54
CA MET A 257 0.63 -21.44 28.17
C MET A 257 0.38 -22.17 29.50
N GLY A 258 -0.87 -22.24 29.98
CA GLY A 258 -1.20 -22.84 31.27
C GLY A 258 -0.99 -21.95 32.47
N GLU A 259 -1.03 -20.61 32.27
CA GLU A 259 -0.98 -19.58 33.32
C GLU A 259 0.29 -19.66 34.20
N PRO A 260 1.50 -19.63 33.62
CA PRO A 260 2.74 -19.78 34.36
C PRO A 260 2.88 -18.67 35.41
N PRO A 261 3.09 -19.03 36.71
CA PRO A 261 2.99 -18.08 37.82
C PRO A 261 3.98 -16.93 37.75
N GLU A 262 5.13 -17.12 37.12
CA GLU A 262 6.15 -16.08 36.93
C GLU A 262 5.69 -14.92 36.04
N PHE A 263 4.62 -15.08 35.25
CA PHE A 263 4.04 -14.08 34.36
C PHE A 263 2.62 -13.65 34.75
N ALA A 264 2.17 -13.94 35.99
CA ALA A 264 0.81 -13.65 36.45
C ALA A 264 0.61 -12.18 36.88
N GLY A 265 1.67 -11.38 37.03
CA GLY A 265 1.59 -10.00 37.52
C GLY A 265 0.94 -9.03 36.52
N PRO A 266 0.34 -7.93 37.00
CA PRO A 266 -0.33 -6.93 36.14
C PRO A 266 0.63 -6.17 35.22
N GLU A 267 1.93 -6.14 35.52
CA GLU A 267 2.97 -5.54 34.70
C GLU A 267 3.06 -6.19 33.29
N TRP A 268 2.70 -7.46 33.17
CA TRP A 268 2.70 -8.18 31.90
C TRP A 268 1.57 -7.76 30.94
N GLU A 269 0.59 -7.04 31.40
CA GLU A 269 -0.39 -6.40 30.53
C GLU A 269 0.22 -5.25 29.71
N LYS A 270 1.36 -4.71 30.16
CA LYS A 270 2.08 -3.62 29.46
C LYS A 270 2.95 -4.18 28.35
N LEU A 271 2.78 -3.64 27.16
CA LEU A 271 3.54 -4.05 25.97
C LEU A 271 5.07 -3.90 26.13
N PRO A 272 5.60 -2.77 26.68
CA PRO A 272 7.05 -2.61 26.88
C PRO A 272 7.67 -3.66 27.81
N THR A 273 6.93 -4.14 28.79
CA THR A 273 7.38 -5.20 29.71
C THR A 273 7.57 -6.50 28.94
N ARG A 274 6.60 -6.90 28.15
CA ARG A 274 6.65 -8.13 27.33
C ARG A 274 7.80 -8.11 26.34
N TYR A 275 7.98 -7.02 25.61
CA TYR A 275 9.02 -6.92 24.59
C TYR A 275 10.44 -6.94 25.13
N ARG A 276 10.65 -6.51 26.36
CA ARG A 276 11.98 -6.44 26.97
C ARG A 276 12.36 -7.70 27.75
N SER A 277 11.45 -8.65 27.91
CA SER A 277 11.69 -9.83 28.74
C SER A 277 12.25 -11.00 27.95
N ALA A 278 13.54 -11.26 28.07
CA ALA A 278 14.15 -12.46 27.53
C ALA A 278 13.52 -13.75 28.12
N ALA A 279 13.20 -13.75 29.41
CA ALA A 279 12.55 -14.91 30.06
C ALA A 279 11.18 -15.26 29.45
N LEU A 280 10.39 -14.24 29.07
CA LEU A 280 9.11 -14.47 28.40
C LEU A 280 9.32 -15.01 26.99
N LEU A 281 10.28 -14.47 26.24
CA LEU A 281 10.58 -14.98 24.89
C LEU A 281 11.08 -16.44 24.93
N GLU A 282 11.90 -16.79 25.92
CA GLU A 282 12.32 -18.18 26.15
C GLU A 282 11.14 -19.10 26.54
N ALA A 283 10.19 -18.61 27.35
CA ALA A 283 8.99 -19.37 27.68
C ALA A 283 8.13 -19.62 26.44
N PHE A 284 7.94 -18.62 25.56
CA PHE A 284 7.26 -18.80 24.27
C PHE A 284 8.00 -19.83 23.41
N ALA A 285 9.31 -19.74 23.29
CA ALA A 285 10.11 -20.69 22.51
C ALA A 285 9.93 -22.13 23.00
N ARG A 286 10.03 -22.38 24.32
CA ARG A 286 9.82 -23.70 24.90
C ARG A 286 8.41 -24.23 24.68
N PHE A 287 7.41 -23.36 24.80
CA PHE A 287 6.01 -23.71 24.63
C PHE A 287 5.66 -24.10 23.18
N LEU A 288 6.20 -23.36 22.21
CA LEU A 288 5.90 -23.54 20.81
C LEU A 288 6.73 -24.64 20.12
N ALA A 289 7.91 -24.96 20.64
CA ALA A 289 8.84 -25.90 20.02
C ALA A 289 8.26 -27.28 19.67
N PRO A 290 7.41 -27.93 20.51
CA PRO A 290 6.86 -29.25 20.19
C PRO A 290 5.68 -29.22 19.23
N MET A 291 5.11 -28.05 18.91
CA MET A 291 3.92 -27.89 18.08
C MET A 291 4.30 -27.73 16.60
N THR A 292 3.47 -28.21 15.70
CA THR A 292 3.53 -27.88 14.27
C THR A 292 3.01 -26.46 14.02
N ARG A 293 3.35 -25.86 12.87
CA ARG A 293 2.78 -24.55 12.42
C ARG A 293 1.25 -24.56 12.47
N ALA A 294 0.62 -25.65 11.99
CA ALA A 294 -0.83 -25.82 11.97
C ALA A 294 -1.43 -25.86 13.40
N GLU A 295 -0.80 -26.57 14.33
CA GLU A 295 -1.24 -26.61 15.74
C GLU A 295 -1.10 -25.28 16.43
N VAL A 296 -0.01 -24.54 16.16
CA VAL A 296 0.18 -23.17 16.68
C VAL A 296 -0.91 -22.24 16.12
N GLU A 297 -1.19 -22.28 14.84
CA GLU A 297 -2.21 -21.44 14.21
C GLU A 297 -3.63 -21.75 14.74
N ALA A 298 -3.96 -23.03 14.91
CA ALA A 298 -5.23 -23.44 15.49
C ALA A 298 -5.38 -23.02 16.96
N GLY A 299 -4.34 -23.22 17.78
CA GLY A 299 -4.29 -22.78 19.16
C GLY A 299 -4.37 -21.25 19.28
N ALA A 300 -3.71 -20.53 18.40
CA ALA A 300 -3.75 -19.07 18.35
C ALA A 300 -5.18 -18.54 18.09
N VAL A 301 -5.92 -19.14 17.15
CA VAL A 301 -7.34 -18.80 16.90
C VAL A 301 -8.19 -19.09 18.14
N ALA A 302 -8.04 -20.26 18.77
CA ALA A 302 -8.82 -20.65 19.94
C ALA A 302 -8.60 -19.72 21.15
N HIS A 303 -7.41 -19.14 21.30
CA HIS A 303 -7.05 -18.27 22.42
C HIS A 303 -7.03 -16.77 22.07
N GLY A 304 -7.37 -16.39 20.83
CA GLY A 304 -7.37 -15.00 20.39
C GLY A 304 -5.96 -14.37 20.33
N VAL A 305 -4.95 -15.17 20.00
CA VAL A 305 -3.54 -14.76 19.84
C VAL A 305 -3.24 -14.57 18.37
N PRO A 306 -2.69 -13.44 17.94
CA PRO A 306 -2.22 -13.27 16.57
C PRO A 306 -0.93 -14.05 16.32
N ALA A 307 -0.99 -15.06 15.47
CA ALA A 307 0.14 -15.87 15.06
C ALA A 307 0.02 -16.31 13.59
N ALA A 308 1.15 -16.52 12.94
CA ALA A 308 1.20 -17.08 11.58
C ALA A 308 2.45 -17.92 11.39
N GLY A 309 2.32 -19.04 10.68
CA GLY A 309 3.44 -19.82 10.17
C GLY A 309 4.22 -19.06 9.12
N LEU A 310 5.54 -19.24 9.09
CA LEU A 310 6.38 -18.75 8.01
C LEU A 310 6.28 -19.71 6.83
N LEU A 311 5.70 -19.21 5.75
CA LEU A 311 5.56 -19.96 4.49
C LEU A 311 6.61 -19.45 3.50
N ASP A 312 6.99 -20.29 2.53
CA ASP A 312 7.53 -19.79 1.27
C ASP A 312 6.38 -19.48 0.29
N VAL A 313 6.72 -18.92 -0.88
CA VAL A 313 5.67 -18.50 -1.83
C VAL A 313 4.93 -19.71 -2.39
N SER A 314 5.60 -20.83 -2.63
CA SER A 314 4.97 -22.05 -3.14
C SER A 314 3.99 -22.65 -2.10
N GLU A 315 4.35 -22.66 -0.83
CA GLU A 315 3.45 -23.04 0.27
C GLU A 315 2.27 -22.07 0.35
N ALA A 316 2.54 -20.75 0.27
CA ALA A 316 1.53 -19.70 0.44
C ALA A 316 0.42 -19.78 -0.61
N ILE A 317 0.77 -19.97 -1.89
CA ILE A 317 -0.23 -20.07 -2.98
C ILE A 317 -1.06 -21.36 -2.90
N ALA A 318 -0.52 -22.42 -2.32
CA ALA A 318 -1.20 -23.71 -2.15
C ALA A 318 -2.07 -23.80 -0.89
N THR A 319 -2.10 -22.77 -0.05
CA THR A 319 -2.89 -22.79 1.19
C THR A 319 -4.39 -22.95 0.92
N PRO A 320 -5.13 -23.65 1.79
CA PRO A 320 -6.59 -23.77 1.68
C PRO A 320 -7.29 -22.39 1.61
N GLN A 321 -6.70 -21.35 2.21
CA GLN A 321 -7.23 -19.99 2.14
C GLN A 321 -7.18 -19.43 0.74
N MET A 322 -6.03 -19.47 0.09
CA MET A 322 -5.85 -18.91 -1.26
C MET A 322 -6.65 -19.69 -2.31
N VAL A 323 -6.74 -21.02 -2.15
CA VAL A 323 -7.58 -21.88 -3.00
C VAL A 323 -9.06 -21.55 -2.84
N ALA A 324 -9.57 -21.49 -1.60
CA ALA A 324 -10.98 -21.19 -1.33
C ALA A 324 -11.41 -19.79 -1.80
N ARG A 325 -10.48 -18.85 -1.86
CA ARG A 325 -10.73 -17.48 -2.31
C ARG A 325 -10.47 -17.28 -3.80
N HIS A 326 -10.05 -18.30 -4.53
CA HIS A 326 -9.68 -18.17 -5.94
C HIS A 326 -8.68 -17.03 -6.18
N ALA A 327 -7.68 -16.92 -5.28
CA ALA A 327 -6.70 -15.85 -5.31
C ALA A 327 -5.83 -15.85 -6.56
N PHE A 328 -5.74 -16.99 -7.23
CA PHE A 328 -5.00 -17.20 -8.47
C PHE A 328 -5.90 -17.82 -9.54
N ALA A 329 -5.61 -17.46 -10.80
CA ALA A 329 -6.28 -18.03 -11.96
C ALA A 329 -5.25 -18.47 -13.01
N PRO A 330 -5.51 -19.57 -13.73
CA PRO A 330 -4.69 -19.97 -14.87
C PRO A 330 -4.90 -18.98 -16.02
N VAL A 331 -3.80 -18.52 -16.62
CA VAL A 331 -3.83 -17.65 -17.80
C VAL A 331 -2.93 -18.28 -18.86
N GLU A 332 -3.42 -18.35 -20.08
CA GLU A 332 -2.63 -18.80 -21.22
C GLU A 332 -1.53 -17.79 -21.55
N VAL A 333 -0.27 -18.20 -21.46
CA VAL A 333 0.92 -17.39 -21.75
C VAL A 333 1.56 -17.78 -23.09
N ALA A 334 1.39 -19.03 -23.51
CA ALA A 334 1.78 -19.53 -24.82
C ALA A 334 0.72 -20.54 -25.29
N PRO A 335 0.64 -20.86 -26.58
CA PRO A 335 -0.39 -21.80 -27.09
C PRO A 335 -0.45 -23.13 -26.31
N GLY A 336 -1.56 -23.35 -25.62
CA GLY A 336 -1.80 -24.55 -24.81
C GLY A 336 -1.05 -24.58 -23.46
N VAL A 337 -0.37 -23.50 -23.07
CA VAL A 337 0.36 -23.40 -21.80
C VAL A 337 -0.28 -22.33 -20.93
N SER A 338 -0.88 -22.74 -19.82
CA SER A 338 -1.45 -21.84 -18.82
C SER A 338 -0.65 -21.86 -17.53
N LEU A 339 -0.34 -20.67 -17.00
CA LEU A 339 0.36 -20.50 -15.74
C LEU A 339 -0.52 -19.75 -14.72
N PRO A 340 -0.32 -19.96 -13.40
CA PRO A 340 -1.06 -19.26 -12.37
C PRO A 340 -0.62 -17.80 -12.27
N PHE A 341 -1.58 -16.89 -12.21
CA PHE A 341 -1.35 -15.46 -11.90
C PHE A 341 -2.31 -14.98 -10.82
N PRO A 342 -1.94 -13.95 -10.05
CA PRO A 342 -2.85 -13.29 -9.11
C PRO A 342 -4.13 -12.83 -9.82
N ASN A 343 -5.28 -13.23 -9.29
CA ASN A 343 -6.60 -13.00 -9.89
C ASN A 343 -7.28 -11.73 -9.35
N GLY A 344 -6.54 -10.61 -9.31
CA GLY A 344 -7.01 -9.38 -8.66
C GLY A 344 -6.97 -9.45 -7.13
N VAL A 345 -7.19 -8.31 -6.48
CA VAL A 345 -7.02 -8.16 -5.01
C VAL A 345 -8.25 -7.57 -4.31
N VAL A 346 -9.31 -7.30 -5.06
CA VAL A 346 -10.55 -6.68 -4.55
C VAL A 346 -11.74 -7.55 -4.91
N ASP A 347 -12.60 -7.82 -3.92
CA ASP A 347 -13.92 -8.35 -4.17
C ASP A 347 -14.93 -7.19 -4.16
N ILE A 348 -15.71 -7.03 -5.22
CA ILE A 348 -16.77 -6.02 -5.37
C ILE A 348 -18.12 -6.70 -5.23
N ASP A 349 -18.93 -6.28 -4.28
CA ASP A 349 -20.24 -6.87 -3.97
C ASP A 349 -20.18 -8.40 -3.80
N GLY A 350 -19.09 -8.88 -3.22
CA GLY A 350 -18.84 -10.32 -3.01
C GLY A 350 -18.34 -11.08 -4.25
N THR A 351 -18.02 -10.39 -5.33
CA THR A 351 -17.48 -11.00 -6.56
C THR A 351 -16.06 -10.47 -6.82
N ARG A 352 -15.15 -11.36 -7.17
CA ARG A 352 -13.77 -11.01 -7.48
C ARG A 352 -13.67 -10.07 -8.69
N ALA A 353 -13.07 -8.90 -8.52
CA ALA A 353 -12.60 -8.05 -9.60
C ALA A 353 -11.25 -8.60 -10.09
N GLY A 354 -11.32 -9.59 -10.97
CA GLY A 354 -10.16 -10.40 -11.37
C GLY A 354 -9.68 -10.14 -12.79
N ILE A 355 -8.81 -11.04 -13.24
CA ILE A 355 -8.20 -11.02 -14.56
C ILE A 355 -9.26 -11.03 -15.65
N ARG A 356 -9.09 -10.15 -16.67
CA ARG A 356 -10.01 -9.99 -17.80
C ARG A 356 -9.53 -10.59 -19.11
N GLY A 357 -8.35 -11.19 -19.12
CA GLY A 357 -7.75 -11.84 -20.27
C GLY A 357 -6.23 -11.97 -20.13
N PRO A 358 -5.58 -12.61 -21.09
CA PRO A 358 -4.13 -12.71 -21.13
C PRO A 358 -3.47 -11.35 -21.37
N ALA A 359 -2.16 -11.28 -21.22
CA ALA A 359 -1.37 -10.16 -21.67
C ALA A 359 -1.43 -10.06 -23.21
N PRO A 360 -1.45 -8.83 -23.79
CA PRO A 360 -1.68 -8.68 -25.22
C PRO A 360 -0.46 -9.14 -26.03
N ALA A 361 -0.70 -9.77 -27.19
CA ALA A 361 0.31 -10.02 -28.20
C ALA A 361 0.85 -8.68 -28.78
N PRO A 362 2.11 -8.64 -29.29
CA PRO A 362 2.62 -7.44 -29.95
C PRO A 362 1.91 -7.15 -31.27
N GLY A 363 2.02 -5.91 -31.76
CA GLY A 363 1.57 -5.55 -33.12
C GLY A 363 0.08 -5.23 -33.25
N GLY A 364 -0.65 -4.99 -32.16
CA GLY A 364 -2.09 -4.67 -32.19
C GLY A 364 -2.41 -3.25 -32.67
N ASP A 365 -3.64 -3.06 -33.11
CA ASP A 365 -4.24 -1.77 -33.50
C ASP A 365 -5.50 -1.48 -32.66
N ALA A 366 -5.37 -1.58 -31.35
CA ALA A 366 -6.51 -1.37 -30.44
C ALA A 366 -7.07 0.05 -30.51
N ARG A 367 -8.40 0.15 -30.41
CA ARG A 367 -9.15 1.39 -30.24
C ARG A 367 -10.14 1.19 -29.10
N PHE A 368 -10.62 2.27 -28.50
CA PHE A 368 -11.65 2.16 -27.49
C PHE A 368 -12.98 1.71 -28.10
N GLU A 369 -13.59 0.70 -27.47
CA GLU A 369 -14.85 0.09 -27.93
C GLU A 369 -15.99 0.37 -26.96
N SER A 370 -15.68 0.60 -25.66
CA SER A 370 -16.70 0.89 -24.66
C SER A 370 -17.42 2.20 -24.96
N ALA A 371 -18.75 2.22 -24.84
CA ALA A 371 -19.50 3.47 -24.86
C ALA A 371 -19.12 4.33 -23.63
N ARG A 372 -19.03 5.65 -23.81
CA ARG A 372 -18.89 6.57 -22.68
C ARG A 372 -20.22 6.68 -21.93
N PRO A 373 -20.26 6.31 -20.65
CA PRO A 373 -21.46 6.50 -19.85
C PRO A 373 -21.64 7.98 -19.47
N ALA A 374 -22.87 8.37 -19.17
CA ALA A 374 -23.13 9.60 -18.45
C ALA A 374 -22.84 9.42 -16.95
N PHE A 375 -22.29 10.44 -16.33
CA PHE A 375 -22.02 10.47 -14.91
C PHE A 375 -22.80 11.61 -14.24
N ASP A 376 -23.60 11.28 -13.23
CA ASP A 376 -24.23 12.25 -12.33
C ASP A 376 -23.21 12.68 -11.25
N ALA A 377 -22.32 13.57 -11.66
CA ALA A 377 -21.23 14.03 -10.79
C ALA A 377 -21.73 15.13 -9.84
N PRO A 378 -21.19 15.19 -8.60
CA PRO A 378 -21.45 16.31 -7.69
C PRO A 378 -21.03 17.66 -8.29
N SER A 379 -21.54 18.74 -7.72
CA SER A 379 -21.17 20.11 -8.13
C SER A 379 -19.66 20.32 -8.15
N PRO A 380 -19.16 21.20 -9.02
CA PRO A 380 -17.74 21.55 -9.06
C PRO A 380 -17.23 22.02 -7.69
N ALA A 381 -16.02 21.60 -7.37
CA ALA A 381 -15.31 22.01 -6.17
C ALA A 381 -13.80 21.91 -6.40
N ASP A 382 -13.02 22.60 -5.57
CA ASP A 382 -11.55 22.64 -5.70
C ASP A 382 -10.91 21.29 -5.32
N MET A 383 -11.50 20.57 -4.36
CA MET A 383 -11.02 19.25 -3.94
C MET A 383 -11.89 18.12 -4.51
N PRO A 384 -11.30 16.97 -4.90
CA PRO A 384 -12.01 15.83 -5.51
C PRO A 384 -13.19 15.33 -4.66
N PHE A 385 -12.99 15.25 -3.35
CA PHE A 385 -13.95 14.67 -2.42
C PHE A 385 -14.65 15.71 -1.53
N ALA A 386 -14.59 17.02 -1.88
CA ALA A 386 -15.31 18.06 -1.15
C ALA A 386 -16.82 17.74 -1.07
N GLY A 387 -17.38 17.79 0.14
CA GLY A 387 -18.77 17.44 0.42
C GLY A 387 -19.06 15.94 0.53
N LEU A 388 -18.06 15.07 0.31
CA LEU A 388 -18.18 13.64 0.58
C LEU A 388 -18.10 13.40 2.09
N LYS A 389 -19.04 12.62 2.64
CA LYS A 389 -19.12 12.26 4.05
C LYS A 389 -18.65 10.83 4.27
N VAL A 390 -17.59 10.67 5.07
CA VAL A 390 -16.96 9.37 5.34
C VAL A 390 -17.06 9.03 6.82
N LEU A 391 -17.63 7.88 7.15
CA LEU A 391 -17.54 7.27 8.47
C LEU A 391 -16.33 6.34 8.51
N ASP A 392 -15.35 6.66 9.34
CA ASP A 392 -14.11 5.91 9.49
C ASP A 392 -14.11 5.12 10.81
N MET A 393 -14.46 3.84 10.72
CA MET A 393 -14.33 2.88 11.82
C MET A 393 -12.99 2.14 11.79
N GLY A 394 -12.10 2.51 10.88
CA GLY A 394 -10.81 1.89 10.74
C GLY A 394 -9.91 2.11 11.95
N VAL A 395 -9.11 1.12 12.28
CA VAL A 395 -8.18 1.15 13.42
C VAL A 395 -6.77 0.87 12.98
N ILE A 396 -5.80 1.35 13.73
CA ILE A 396 -4.38 1.16 13.49
C ILE A 396 -3.99 1.69 12.09
N VAL A 397 -3.18 0.94 11.30
CA VAL A 397 -2.58 1.48 10.09
C VAL A 397 -3.57 1.51 8.91
N VAL A 398 -4.10 0.37 8.49
CA VAL A 398 -4.93 0.27 7.27
C VAL A 398 -6.12 1.20 7.31
N GLY A 399 -6.90 1.13 8.39
CA GLY A 399 -8.09 1.96 8.53
C GLY A 399 -7.76 3.43 8.66
N GLY A 400 -6.75 3.75 9.49
CA GLY A 400 -6.27 5.13 9.65
C GLY A 400 -5.86 5.75 8.32
N ASP A 401 -5.08 5.03 7.53
CA ASP A 401 -4.55 5.51 6.24
C ASP A 401 -5.67 5.64 5.19
N THR A 402 -6.58 4.68 5.09
CA THR A 402 -7.71 4.75 4.15
C THR A 402 -8.54 6.02 4.36
N GLY A 403 -8.97 6.29 5.60
CA GLY A 403 -9.73 7.51 5.92
C GLY A 403 -8.93 8.78 5.68
N ARG A 404 -7.62 8.79 5.99
CA ARG A 404 -6.73 9.94 5.77
C ARG A 404 -6.60 10.29 4.28
N LEU A 405 -6.48 9.30 3.39
CA LEU A 405 -6.39 9.54 1.95
C LEU A 405 -7.59 10.32 1.41
N PHE A 406 -8.80 10.04 1.91
CA PHE A 406 -10.00 10.82 1.58
C PHE A 406 -9.98 12.21 2.23
N ALA A 407 -9.59 12.28 3.50
CA ALA A 407 -9.54 13.55 4.23
C ALA A 407 -8.54 14.54 3.63
N ASP A 408 -7.35 14.07 3.24
CA ASP A 408 -6.31 14.87 2.58
C ASP A 408 -6.78 15.43 1.22
N LEU A 409 -7.80 14.84 0.59
CA LEU A 409 -8.38 15.30 -0.68
C LEU A 409 -9.79 15.89 -0.52
N GLY A 410 -10.13 16.38 0.68
CA GLY A 410 -11.27 17.25 0.92
C GLY A 410 -12.55 16.58 1.40
N ALA A 411 -12.56 15.25 1.66
CA ALA A 411 -13.72 14.61 2.28
C ALA A 411 -13.87 15.04 3.75
N GLU A 412 -15.11 15.14 4.22
CA GLU A 412 -15.42 15.22 5.63
C GLU A 412 -15.37 13.82 6.25
N VAL A 413 -14.26 13.50 6.92
CA VAL A 413 -14.03 12.18 7.51
C VAL A 413 -14.26 12.23 9.02
N VAL A 414 -15.16 11.40 9.49
CA VAL A 414 -15.48 11.25 10.93
C VAL A 414 -14.88 9.93 11.43
N LYS A 415 -13.86 10.04 12.27
CA LYS A 415 -13.28 8.91 13.02
C LYS A 415 -14.23 8.48 14.12
N VAL A 416 -14.75 7.25 14.03
CA VAL A 416 -15.70 6.67 14.98
C VAL A 416 -14.97 5.77 15.97
N GLU A 417 -15.06 6.09 17.25
CA GLU A 417 -14.46 5.30 18.35
C GLU A 417 -15.21 5.57 19.66
N ASN A 418 -14.70 5.16 20.80
CA ASN A 418 -15.12 5.66 22.13
C ASN A 418 -14.00 5.43 23.17
N GLY A 419 -14.16 6.02 24.37
CA GLY A 419 -13.16 5.96 25.43
C GLY A 419 -12.86 4.54 25.95
N ALA A 420 -13.83 3.62 25.87
CA ALA A 420 -13.66 2.23 26.29
C ALA A 420 -12.91 1.38 25.26
N PHE A 421 -12.91 1.78 23.99
CA PHE A 421 -12.28 1.08 22.88
C PHE A 421 -11.54 2.06 21.95
N PRO A 422 -10.50 2.74 22.47
CA PRO A 422 -9.72 3.69 21.68
C PRO A 422 -8.92 2.97 20.61
N ASP A 423 -8.58 3.70 19.54
CA ASP A 423 -7.67 3.21 18.52
C ASP A 423 -6.31 2.84 19.14
N GLY A 424 -5.80 1.66 18.80
CA GLY A 424 -4.52 1.17 19.31
C GLY A 424 -3.34 2.07 18.96
N GLN A 425 -3.41 2.86 17.90
CA GLN A 425 -2.37 3.85 17.54
C GLN A 425 -2.29 5.04 18.49
N ARG A 426 -3.30 5.29 19.30
CA ARG A 426 -3.23 6.35 20.33
C ARG A 426 -2.20 6.06 21.41
N GLN A 427 -1.86 4.77 21.63
CA GLN A 427 -0.89 4.37 22.63
C GLN A 427 0.51 4.88 22.25
N SER A 428 1.11 5.67 23.13
CA SER A 428 2.47 6.14 23.02
C SER A 428 3.43 5.24 23.81
N ARG A 429 4.69 5.14 23.34
CA ARG A 429 5.75 4.38 24.02
C ARG A 429 6.30 5.09 25.26
N ASP A 430 6.18 6.40 25.32
CA ASP A 430 6.71 7.27 26.36
C ASP A 430 5.61 7.92 27.23
N ASN A 431 4.41 7.33 27.23
CA ASN A 431 3.21 7.83 27.93
C ASN A 431 2.76 9.23 27.49
N ALA A 432 3.13 9.68 26.30
CA ALA A 432 2.57 10.90 25.73
C ALA A 432 1.04 10.76 25.53
N PRO A 433 0.27 11.85 25.66
CA PRO A 433 -1.19 11.82 25.53
C PRO A 433 -1.69 11.31 24.18
N VAL A 434 -0.87 11.45 23.13
CA VAL A 434 -1.11 10.95 21.78
C VAL A 434 0.20 10.54 21.14
N SER A 435 0.19 9.46 20.34
CA SER A 435 1.38 9.06 19.58
C SER A 435 1.54 9.93 18.32
N LEU A 436 2.79 10.14 17.88
CA LEU A 436 3.07 10.80 16.59
C LEU A 436 2.48 10.04 15.40
N THR A 437 2.44 8.71 15.48
CA THR A 437 1.82 7.88 14.44
C THR A 437 0.33 8.18 14.30
N PHE A 438 -0.39 8.31 15.42
CA PHE A 438 -1.81 8.70 15.40
C PHE A 438 -1.99 10.12 14.87
N ALA A 439 -1.19 11.07 15.38
CA ALA A 439 -1.27 12.47 14.98
C ALA A 439 -1.06 12.66 13.46
N ALA A 440 -0.12 11.92 12.86
CA ALA A 440 0.11 11.96 11.42
C ALA A 440 -0.95 11.19 10.62
N GLY A 441 -1.34 9.99 11.09
CA GLY A 441 -2.23 9.07 10.37
C GLY A 441 -3.71 9.43 10.42
N HIS A 442 -4.13 10.27 11.36
CA HIS A 442 -5.53 10.68 11.51
C HIS A 442 -5.76 12.19 11.35
N ARG A 443 -4.77 12.92 10.79
CA ARG A 443 -4.93 14.34 10.44
C ARG A 443 -6.14 14.55 9.54
N ASN A 444 -6.67 15.75 9.54
CA ASN A 444 -7.81 16.20 8.71
C ASN A 444 -9.15 15.49 9.01
N LYS A 445 -9.24 14.67 10.07
CA LYS A 445 -10.47 14.01 10.49
C LYS A 445 -11.17 14.76 11.63
N ARG A 446 -12.47 14.52 11.80
CA ARG A 446 -13.27 14.88 12.98
C ARG A 446 -13.40 13.66 13.90
N GLY A 447 -13.51 13.85 15.20
CA GLY A 447 -13.60 12.78 16.18
C GLY A 447 -15.03 12.63 16.75
N LEU A 448 -15.65 11.45 16.54
CA LEU A 448 -16.93 11.07 17.13
C LEU A 448 -16.72 9.90 18.09
N ALA A 449 -17.05 10.11 19.37
CA ALA A 449 -17.13 9.03 20.35
C ALA A 449 -18.58 8.62 20.59
N ILE A 450 -18.90 7.34 20.29
CA ILE A 450 -20.26 6.80 20.34
C ILE A 450 -20.26 5.39 20.93
N ASP A 451 -21.25 5.12 21.83
CA ASP A 451 -21.45 3.77 22.39
C ASP A 451 -22.27 2.88 21.45
N LEU A 452 -21.57 2.14 20.59
CA LEU A 452 -22.18 1.17 19.66
C LEU A 452 -22.68 -0.12 20.33
N ARG A 453 -22.59 -0.26 21.63
CA ARG A 453 -23.19 -1.39 22.39
C ARG A 453 -24.61 -1.11 22.80
N SER A 454 -24.95 0.15 23.05
CA SER A 454 -26.30 0.56 23.40
C SER A 454 -27.23 0.55 22.18
N ALA A 455 -28.50 0.24 22.37
CA ALA A 455 -29.50 0.26 21.30
C ALA A 455 -29.66 1.67 20.70
N ARG A 456 -29.58 2.73 21.54
CA ARG A 456 -29.66 4.12 21.08
C ARG A 456 -28.43 4.53 20.28
N GLY A 457 -27.23 4.12 20.70
CA GLY A 457 -25.99 4.40 19.95
C GLY A 457 -25.98 3.70 18.59
N LYS A 458 -26.52 2.47 18.52
CA LYS A 458 -26.69 1.77 17.23
C LYS A 458 -27.68 2.49 16.31
N ALA A 459 -28.80 2.95 16.83
CA ALA A 459 -29.78 3.73 16.06
C ALA A 459 -29.17 5.02 15.55
N LEU A 460 -28.52 5.79 16.43
CA LEU A 460 -27.81 7.02 16.05
C LEU A 460 -26.74 6.79 14.98
N PHE A 461 -26.00 5.68 15.07
CA PHE A 461 -25.01 5.33 14.04
C PHE A 461 -25.67 5.03 12.68
N LEU A 462 -26.81 4.34 12.66
CA LEU A 462 -27.56 4.10 11.42
C LEU A 462 -28.13 5.40 10.81
N ASP A 463 -28.53 6.38 11.66
CA ASP A 463 -28.92 7.71 11.20
C ASP A 463 -27.74 8.44 10.54
N LEU A 464 -26.53 8.30 11.08
CA LEU A 464 -25.30 8.81 10.45
C LEU A 464 -24.98 8.08 9.14
N VAL A 465 -25.13 6.75 9.11
CA VAL A 465 -24.99 5.92 7.88
C VAL A 465 -25.94 6.39 6.78
N ALA A 466 -27.17 6.76 7.13
CA ALA A 466 -28.15 7.29 6.17
C ALA A 466 -27.68 8.60 5.49
N ARG A 467 -26.73 9.30 6.10
CA ARG A 467 -26.14 10.56 5.59
C ARG A 467 -24.74 10.41 5.01
N ALA A 468 -24.11 9.24 5.23
CA ALA A 468 -22.76 8.98 4.82
C ALA A 468 -22.69 8.54 3.33
N ASP A 469 -21.58 8.85 2.70
CA ASP A 469 -21.23 8.38 1.36
C ASP A 469 -20.38 7.13 1.38
N VAL A 470 -19.44 7.06 2.35
CA VAL A 470 -18.49 5.95 2.50
C VAL A 470 -18.43 5.52 3.96
N LEU A 471 -18.34 4.21 4.18
CA LEU A 471 -18.02 3.59 5.47
C LEU A 471 -16.76 2.75 5.30
N CYS A 472 -15.70 3.09 6.01
CA CYS A 472 -14.44 2.34 6.02
C CYS A 472 -14.31 1.54 7.30
N SER A 473 -13.87 0.26 7.20
CA SER A 473 -13.52 -0.58 8.34
C SER A 473 -12.34 -1.50 8.01
N ASN A 474 -11.65 -1.97 9.05
CA ASN A 474 -10.63 -3.03 8.93
C ASN A 474 -10.69 -3.98 10.12
N PHE A 475 -11.88 -4.20 10.64
CA PHE A 475 -12.11 -5.14 11.72
C PHE A 475 -11.95 -6.59 11.24
N LYS A 476 -11.79 -7.51 12.20
CA LYS A 476 -11.96 -8.94 11.94
C LYS A 476 -13.33 -9.16 11.28
N PRO A 477 -13.40 -9.99 10.21
CA PRO A 477 -14.66 -10.33 9.58
C PRO A 477 -15.75 -10.73 10.58
N GLY A 478 -16.99 -10.30 10.33
CA GLY A 478 -18.11 -10.54 11.22
C GLY A 478 -18.27 -9.54 12.39
N THR A 479 -17.29 -8.68 12.65
CA THR A 479 -17.39 -7.69 13.76
C THR A 479 -18.51 -6.70 13.52
N LEU A 480 -18.64 -6.10 12.34
CA LEU A 480 -19.75 -5.19 12.03
C LEU A 480 -21.10 -5.90 12.13
N THR A 481 -21.19 -7.14 11.65
CA THR A 481 -22.39 -7.97 11.78
C THR A 481 -22.77 -8.21 13.26
N SER A 482 -21.79 -8.50 14.11
CA SER A 482 -22.03 -8.70 15.55
C SER A 482 -22.50 -7.43 16.27
N LEU A 483 -22.14 -6.26 15.74
CA LEU A 483 -22.62 -4.97 16.20
C LEU A 483 -24.03 -4.63 15.67
N GLY A 484 -24.55 -5.41 14.70
CA GLY A 484 -25.85 -5.18 14.05
C GLY A 484 -25.75 -4.36 12.75
N PHE A 485 -24.56 -4.21 12.18
CA PHE A 485 -24.29 -3.44 10.97
C PHE A 485 -23.87 -4.35 9.82
N ASP A 486 -24.63 -5.42 9.56
CA ASP A 486 -24.41 -6.27 8.39
C ASP A 486 -24.72 -5.53 7.08
N ALA A 487 -24.25 -6.08 5.96
CA ALA A 487 -24.39 -5.45 4.64
C ALA A 487 -25.87 -5.15 4.26
N LYS A 488 -26.82 -6.01 4.69
CA LYS A 488 -28.24 -5.81 4.43
C LYS A 488 -28.79 -4.63 5.24
N THR A 489 -28.44 -4.54 6.51
CA THR A 489 -28.84 -3.44 7.41
C THR A 489 -28.28 -2.11 6.90
N LEU A 490 -26.99 -2.07 6.52
CA LEU A 490 -26.36 -0.87 5.99
C LEU A 490 -26.99 -0.44 4.65
N ALA A 491 -27.25 -1.39 3.73
CA ALA A 491 -27.89 -1.10 2.45
C ALA A 491 -29.38 -0.66 2.62
N ALA A 492 -30.07 -1.14 3.64
CA ALA A 492 -31.43 -0.70 3.97
C ALA A 492 -31.43 0.73 4.51
N ALA A 493 -30.43 1.11 5.33
CA ALA A 493 -30.28 2.47 5.84
C ALA A 493 -29.86 3.45 4.71
N ASN A 494 -28.98 3.00 3.81
CA ASN A 494 -28.50 3.83 2.70
C ASN A 494 -28.09 2.98 1.48
N PRO A 495 -28.96 2.87 0.45
CA PRO A 495 -28.64 2.11 -0.76
C PRO A 495 -27.56 2.75 -1.64
N ARG A 496 -27.15 3.97 -1.34
CA ARG A 496 -26.07 4.70 -2.02
C ARG A 496 -24.74 4.59 -1.30
N LEU A 497 -24.70 3.99 -0.10
CA LEU A 497 -23.49 3.84 0.70
C LEU A 497 -22.45 3.00 -0.04
N VAL A 498 -21.21 3.46 -0.04
CA VAL A 498 -20.04 2.68 -0.42
C VAL A 498 -19.39 2.14 0.85
N THR A 499 -19.21 0.82 0.95
CA THR A 499 -18.49 0.21 2.08
C THR A 499 -17.14 -0.33 1.63
N VAL A 500 -16.10 -0.12 2.45
CA VAL A 500 -14.77 -0.70 2.23
C VAL A 500 -14.34 -1.40 3.51
N ASP A 501 -14.02 -2.69 3.35
CA ASP A 501 -13.53 -3.51 4.43
C ASP A 501 -12.19 -4.15 4.05
N SER A 502 -11.21 -4.08 4.94
CA SER A 502 -9.89 -4.70 4.75
C SER A 502 -9.56 -5.59 5.94
N SER A 503 -9.21 -6.84 5.66
CA SER A 503 -8.77 -7.78 6.69
C SER A 503 -7.51 -8.52 6.26
N ALA A 504 -6.80 -9.13 7.21
CA ALA A 504 -5.52 -9.78 6.93
C ALA A 504 -5.64 -10.88 5.86
N PHE A 505 -6.70 -11.70 5.96
CA PHE A 505 -6.87 -12.89 5.11
C PHE A 505 -8.17 -12.89 4.29
N GLY A 506 -8.92 -11.80 4.29
CA GLY A 506 -10.18 -11.67 3.57
C GLY A 506 -11.40 -12.14 4.39
N PRO A 507 -12.63 -11.78 3.92
CA PRO A 507 -13.86 -12.03 4.67
C PRO A 507 -14.36 -13.48 4.61
N THR A 508 -13.79 -14.31 3.74
CA THR A 508 -14.21 -15.70 3.49
C THR A 508 -13.01 -16.64 3.50
N GLY A 509 -13.29 -17.94 3.54
CA GLY A 509 -12.28 -18.98 3.55
C GLY A 509 -11.85 -19.41 4.96
N PRO A 510 -11.04 -20.49 5.07
CA PRO A 510 -10.69 -21.10 6.36
C PRO A 510 -9.92 -20.18 7.34
N TRP A 511 -9.29 -19.11 6.85
CA TRP A 511 -8.50 -18.20 7.68
C TRP A 511 -9.22 -16.89 7.99
N SER A 512 -10.47 -16.74 7.60
CA SER A 512 -11.25 -15.52 7.87
C SER A 512 -11.34 -15.15 9.35
N ASP A 513 -11.23 -16.15 10.25
CA ASP A 513 -11.24 -15.96 11.69
C ASP A 513 -9.88 -15.64 12.31
N ARG A 514 -8.79 -15.73 11.54
CA ARG A 514 -7.45 -15.45 12.06
C ARG A 514 -7.25 -13.95 12.26
N LEU A 515 -6.61 -13.62 13.38
CA LEU A 515 -6.09 -12.27 13.60
C LEU A 515 -4.80 -12.09 12.79
N GLY A 516 -4.65 -10.93 12.15
CA GLY A 516 -3.46 -10.63 11.39
C GLY A 516 -3.05 -9.16 11.52
N TYR A 517 -1.75 -8.95 11.37
CA TYR A 517 -1.08 -7.66 11.27
C TYR A 517 -0.06 -7.74 10.12
N GLY A 518 0.42 -6.62 9.62
CA GLY A 518 1.41 -6.59 8.52
C GLY A 518 2.56 -7.60 8.66
N PRO A 519 3.22 -7.74 9.84
CA PRO A 519 4.24 -8.77 10.03
C PRO A 519 3.75 -10.22 9.86
N LEU A 520 2.51 -10.54 10.24
CA LEU A 520 1.94 -11.88 10.06
C LEU A 520 1.54 -12.12 8.61
N VAL A 521 1.02 -11.10 7.95
CA VAL A 521 0.68 -11.15 6.52
C VAL A 521 1.92 -11.45 5.68
N ARG A 522 3.08 -10.83 5.98
CA ARG A 522 4.36 -11.13 5.30
C ARG A 522 4.81 -12.57 5.50
N CYS A 523 4.61 -13.14 6.69
CA CYS A 523 4.88 -14.56 6.93
C CYS A 523 4.03 -15.47 6.05
N SER A 524 2.74 -15.20 6.00
CA SER A 524 1.77 -16.00 5.24
C SER A 524 1.89 -15.82 3.72
N ALA A 525 2.54 -14.74 3.25
CA ALA A 525 2.76 -14.45 1.83
C ALA A 525 4.18 -14.83 1.33
N GLY A 526 4.98 -15.51 2.15
CA GLY A 526 6.32 -15.98 1.77
C GLY A 526 7.43 -14.93 1.82
N LEU A 527 7.13 -13.65 2.09
CA LEU A 527 8.11 -12.58 2.04
C LEU A 527 9.17 -12.68 3.14
N THR A 528 8.78 -13.05 4.36
CA THR A 528 9.70 -13.16 5.50
C THR A 528 10.83 -14.15 5.25
N LYS A 529 10.54 -15.31 4.64
CA LYS A 529 11.53 -16.34 4.31
C LYS A 529 12.50 -15.92 3.19
N GLN A 530 12.11 -14.96 2.36
CA GLN A 530 12.95 -14.44 1.30
C GLN A 530 13.85 -13.27 1.74
N TRP A 531 13.48 -12.59 2.83
CA TRP A 531 14.23 -11.42 3.31
C TRP A 531 15.26 -11.84 4.34
N VAL A 532 16.29 -12.51 3.86
CA VAL A 532 17.37 -13.14 4.65
C VAL A 532 18.73 -12.92 3.99
N TYR A 533 19.81 -13.03 4.74
CA TYR A 533 21.15 -12.96 4.18
C TYR A 533 21.44 -14.19 3.32
N PRO A 534 22.19 -14.05 2.23
CA PRO A 534 22.59 -15.17 1.38
C PRO A 534 23.29 -16.27 2.18
N GLY A 535 22.84 -17.51 2.02
CA GLY A 535 23.38 -18.67 2.74
C GLY A 535 22.93 -18.81 4.21
N GLU A 536 22.11 -17.89 4.73
CA GLU A 536 21.62 -17.89 6.11
C GLU A 536 20.08 -17.85 6.17
N PRO A 537 19.39 -18.93 5.88
CA PRO A 537 17.93 -18.97 5.68
C PRO A 537 17.10 -18.61 6.94
N GLU A 538 17.75 -18.53 8.11
CA GLU A 538 17.10 -18.18 9.39
C GLU A 538 17.42 -16.73 9.84
N SER A 539 18.12 -15.96 9.04
CA SER A 539 18.48 -14.56 9.35
C SER A 539 17.37 -13.58 9.01
N PHE A 540 16.13 -13.87 9.39
CA PHE A 540 14.94 -13.07 9.08
C PHE A 540 15.11 -11.59 9.43
N SER A 541 14.91 -10.71 8.47
CA SER A 541 15.27 -9.28 8.57
C SER A 541 14.14 -8.32 8.19
N ASP A 542 12.90 -8.81 8.09
CA ASP A 542 11.74 -8.05 7.63
C ASP A 542 10.95 -7.33 8.74
N THR A 543 11.42 -7.34 9.98
CA THR A 543 10.65 -6.90 11.16
C THR A 543 10.40 -5.41 11.26
N ILE A 544 11.08 -4.62 10.46
CA ILE A 544 11.14 -3.16 10.57
C ILE A 544 10.08 -2.41 9.79
N THR A 545 9.28 -3.09 8.97
CA THR A 545 8.30 -2.44 8.11
C THR A 545 6.89 -3.01 8.28
N VAL A 546 5.89 -2.17 8.10
CA VAL A 546 4.47 -2.52 8.08
C VAL A 546 3.81 -2.11 6.75
N TYR A 547 4.60 -2.00 5.67
CA TYR A 547 4.13 -1.56 4.36
C TYR A 547 2.88 -2.30 3.82
N PRO A 548 2.61 -3.59 4.15
CA PRO A 548 1.40 -4.26 3.68
C PRO A 548 0.12 -3.51 4.05
N ASP A 549 0.12 -2.91 5.23
CA ASP A 549 -1.03 -2.12 5.71
C ASP A 549 -1.24 -0.85 4.87
N HIS A 550 -0.16 -0.15 4.52
CA HIS A 550 -0.21 1.07 3.69
C HIS A 550 -0.63 0.77 2.25
N VAL A 551 -0.14 -0.32 1.68
CA VAL A 551 -0.53 -0.76 0.33
C VAL A 551 -2.00 -1.16 0.30
N ALA A 552 -2.46 -1.95 1.28
CA ALA A 552 -3.86 -2.35 1.38
C ALA A 552 -4.80 -1.15 1.58
N ALA A 553 -4.38 -0.13 2.32
CA ALA A 553 -5.14 1.11 2.48
C ALA A 553 -5.35 1.84 1.14
N ARG A 554 -4.32 1.91 0.30
CA ARG A 554 -4.40 2.52 -1.04
C ARG A 554 -5.30 1.73 -1.98
N ILE A 555 -5.17 0.41 -1.96
CA ILE A 555 -6.09 -0.48 -2.71
C ILE A 555 -7.55 -0.26 -2.25
N GLY A 556 -7.79 -0.16 -0.93
CA GLY A 556 -9.10 0.12 -0.37
C GLY A 556 -9.65 1.49 -0.82
N ALA A 557 -8.81 2.53 -0.78
CA ALA A 557 -9.17 3.86 -1.25
C ALA A 557 -9.50 3.87 -2.76
N CYS A 558 -8.70 3.17 -3.59
CA CYS A 558 -8.99 3.00 -5.02
C CYS A 558 -10.31 2.27 -5.26
N ALA A 559 -10.58 1.20 -4.52
CA ALA A 559 -11.84 0.46 -4.63
C ALA A 559 -13.05 1.32 -4.25
N ALA A 560 -12.94 2.12 -3.18
CA ALA A 560 -13.96 3.09 -2.81
C ALA A 560 -14.18 4.15 -3.90
N ALA A 561 -13.11 4.74 -4.43
CA ALA A 561 -13.18 5.72 -5.51
C ALA A 561 -13.84 5.13 -6.76
N ALA A 562 -13.49 3.91 -7.14
CA ALA A 562 -14.12 3.19 -8.26
C ALA A 562 -15.61 2.95 -8.02
N LEU A 563 -16.02 2.56 -6.80
CA LEU A 563 -17.42 2.42 -6.42
C LEU A 563 -18.17 3.77 -6.41
N LEU A 564 -17.51 4.87 -6.01
CA LEU A 564 -18.08 6.21 -6.12
C LEU A 564 -18.29 6.62 -7.59
N ILE A 565 -17.37 6.27 -8.48
CA ILE A 565 -17.54 6.47 -9.95
C ILE A 565 -18.72 5.63 -10.47
N ARG A 566 -18.82 4.35 -10.06
CA ARG A 566 -20.00 3.53 -10.39
C ARG A 566 -21.28 4.16 -9.87
N ARG A 567 -21.28 4.69 -8.67
CA ARG A 567 -22.45 5.39 -8.09
C ARG A 567 -22.85 6.62 -8.88
N MET A 568 -21.90 7.40 -9.39
CA MET A 568 -22.20 8.52 -10.29
C MET A 568 -22.87 8.08 -11.60
N ARG A 569 -22.63 6.84 -12.03
CA ARG A 569 -23.23 6.27 -13.24
C ARG A 569 -24.57 5.56 -12.98
N THR A 570 -24.73 4.90 -11.85
CA THR A 570 -25.87 4.00 -11.57
C THR A 570 -26.81 4.48 -10.48
N GLY A 571 -26.41 5.48 -9.69
CA GLY A 571 -27.13 5.92 -8.50
C GLY A 571 -26.98 4.99 -7.29
N ARG A 572 -26.25 3.87 -7.38
CA ARG A 572 -26.14 2.85 -6.33
C ARG A 572 -24.74 2.80 -5.74
N GLY A 573 -24.66 2.58 -4.43
CA GLY A 573 -23.42 2.26 -3.72
C GLY A 573 -22.93 0.85 -4.00
N GLY A 574 -22.25 0.26 -3.05
CA GLY A 574 -21.75 -1.12 -3.09
C GLY A 574 -20.65 -1.37 -2.07
N GLY A 575 -20.17 -2.61 -2.00
CA GLY A 575 -19.15 -3.02 -1.07
C GLY A 575 -17.87 -3.48 -1.75
N ALA A 576 -16.73 -3.09 -1.20
CA ALA A 576 -15.43 -3.64 -1.54
C ALA A 576 -14.81 -4.34 -0.33
N SER A 577 -14.19 -5.50 -0.53
CA SER A 577 -13.39 -6.16 0.48
C SER A 577 -12.01 -6.54 -0.03
N ILE A 578 -11.00 -6.41 0.84
CA ILE A 578 -9.59 -6.61 0.53
C ILE A 578 -8.99 -7.62 1.50
N SER A 579 -8.19 -8.55 0.97
CA SER A 579 -7.32 -9.43 1.74
C SER A 579 -5.88 -8.93 1.64
N GLN A 580 -5.27 -8.53 2.75
CA GLN A 580 -3.89 -8.03 2.75
C GLN A 580 -2.89 -9.10 2.27
N ALA A 581 -3.11 -10.37 2.62
CA ALA A 581 -2.26 -11.46 2.16
C ALA A 581 -2.30 -11.64 0.64
N GLU A 582 -3.48 -11.48 0.03
CA GLU A 582 -3.61 -11.51 -1.43
C GLU A 582 -2.94 -10.31 -2.10
N VAL A 583 -3.03 -9.12 -1.48
CA VAL A 583 -2.30 -7.94 -1.96
C VAL A 583 -0.80 -8.19 -2.00
N MET A 584 -0.23 -8.81 -0.95
CA MET A 584 1.21 -9.14 -0.94
C MET A 584 1.59 -10.20 -1.98
N LEU A 585 0.77 -11.22 -2.15
CA LEU A 585 1.01 -12.24 -3.18
C LEU A 585 0.83 -11.69 -4.60
N ALA A 586 -0.06 -10.73 -4.80
CA ALA A 586 -0.23 -10.09 -6.11
C ALA A 586 1.02 -9.35 -6.58
N GLN A 587 1.84 -8.85 -5.66
CA GLN A 587 3.13 -8.23 -5.97
C GLN A 587 4.18 -9.22 -6.49
N LYS A 588 3.92 -10.52 -6.40
CA LYS A 588 4.81 -11.63 -6.80
C LYS A 588 4.32 -12.36 -8.06
N GLY A 589 3.55 -11.69 -8.91
CA GLY A 589 2.90 -12.34 -10.05
C GLY A 589 3.86 -13.09 -10.99
N ALA A 590 5.02 -12.52 -11.29
CA ALA A 590 6.05 -13.17 -12.12
C ALA A 590 6.67 -14.41 -11.45
N GLU A 591 6.98 -14.31 -10.15
CA GLU A 591 7.51 -15.41 -9.35
C GLU A 591 6.50 -16.58 -9.26
N ILE A 592 5.22 -16.27 -9.03
CA ILE A 592 4.15 -17.25 -8.97
C ILE A 592 3.99 -17.98 -10.31
N ALA A 593 4.05 -17.24 -11.42
CA ALA A 593 4.01 -17.84 -12.75
C ALA A 593 5.24 -18.73 -13.01
N ALA A 594 6.42 -18.31 -12.56
CA ALA A 594 7.64 -19.11 -12.67
C ALA A 594 7.55 -20.41 -11.85
N LEU A 595 7.05 -20.37 -10.62
CA LEU A 595 6.78 -21.56 -9.81
C LEU A 595 5.76 -22.49 -10.48
N GLY A 596 4.75 -21.93 -11.14
CA GLY A 596 3.79 -22.72 -11.93
C GLY A 596 4.43 -23.38 -13.13
N ALA A 597 5.33 -22.73 -13.82
CA ALA A 597 6.10 -23.31 -14.94
C ALA A 597 7.03 -24.44 -14.47
N GLU A 598 7.75 -24.23 -13.37
CA GLU A 598 8.60 -25.25 -12.75
C GLU A 598 7.79 -26.50 -12.35
N ALA A 599 6.65 -26.31 -11.68
CA ALA A 599 5.76 -27.38 -11.28
C ALA A 599 5.19 -28.18 -12.48
N ALA A 600 5.04 -27.52 -13.63
CA ALA A 600 4.64 -28.14 -14.89
C ALA A 600 5.81 -28.76 -15.66
N GLY A 601 7.04 -28.72 -15.15
CA GLY A 601 8.24 -29.22 -15.81
C GLY A 601 8.66 -28.42 -17.05
N LEU A 602 8.21 -27.14 -17.15
CA LEU A 602 8.56 -26.25 -18.25
C LEU A 602 9.92 -25.59 -17.99
N ARG A 603 10.68 -25.42 -19.03
CA ARG A 603 11.97 -24.72 -18.94
C ARG A 603 11.77 -23.23 -19.23
N LEU A 604 12.13 -22.41 -18.26
CA LEU A 604 12.22 -20.97 -18.44
C LEU A 604 13.59 -20.60 -19.02
N GLU A 605 13.59 -19.65 -19.91
CA GLU A 605 14.80 -18.97 -20.35
C GLU A 605 15.01 -17.76 -19.43
N THR A 606 16.26 -17.49 -19.08
CA THR A 606 16.61 -16.33 -18.27
C THR A 606 17.11 -15.22 -19.20
N GLY A 607 16.31 -14.17 -19.39
CA GLY A 607 16.76 -12.94 -20.03
C GLY A 607 17.77 -12.15 -19.17
N GLU A 608 18.27 -11.05 -19.68
CA GLU A 608 19.07 -10.12 -18.88
C GLU A 608 18.24 -9.65 -17.68
N MET A 609 18.77 -9.87 -16.48
CA MET A 609 18.22 -9.35 -15.24
C MET A 609 19.13 -8.23 -14.74
N ALA A 610 18.53 -7.18 -14.22
CA ALA A 610 19.28 -6.17 -13.51
C ALA A 610 20.01 -6.79 -12.29
N ASP A 611 21.26 -6.37 -12.08
CA ASP A 611 22.10 -6.82 -10.96
C ASP A 611 22.27 -5.65 -9.97
N ASP A 612 21.71 -5.79 -8.77
CA ASP A 612 21.78 -4.77 -7.73
C ASP A 612 23.00 -4.96 -6.85
N TRP A 613 23.86 -3.97 -6.85
CA TRP A 613 25.09 -3.96 -6.08
C TRP A 613 24.96 -3.06 -4.86
N LEU A 614 25.07 -3.65 -3.69
CA LEU A 614 25.23 -2.91 -2.44
C LEU A 614 26.73 -2.62 -2.26
N LEU A 615 27.10 -1.35 -2.34
CA LEU A 615 28.46 -0.86 -2.28
C LEU A 615 28.72 -0.20 -0.91
N PRO A 616 29.68 -0.69 -0.09
CA PRO A 616 30.08 -0.01 1.13
C PRO A 616 30.78 1.30 0.78
N CYS A 617 30.43 2.39 1.45
CA CYS A 617 31.00 3.72 1.25
C CYS A 617 31.86 4.16 2.45
N ALA A 618 32.60 5.25 2.28
CA ALA A 618 33.32 5.86 3.39
C ALA A 618 32.38 6.36 4.46
N GLY A 619 32.69 6.09 5.73
CA GLY A 619 31.88 6.45 6.89
C GLY A 619 31.48 5.24 7.73
N ASP A 620 30.65 5.50 8.74
CA ASP A 620 30.14 4.47 9.63
C ASP A 620 28.76 3.99 9.15
N ASP A 621 28.70 2.73 8.71
CA ASP A 621 27.48 2.11 8.19
C ASP A 621 26.89 2.87 6.97
N GLU A 622 27.74 3.32 6.04
CA GLU A 622 27.34 4.03 4.83
C GLU A 622 27.40 3.13 3.60
N TYR A 623 26.35 3.22 2.78
CA TYR A 623 26.18 2.38 1.58
C TYR A 623 25.57 3.17 0.42
N CYS A 624 25.89 2.72 -0.80
CA CYS A 624 25.21 3.12 -2.01
C CYS A 624 24.75 1.88 -2.77
N VAL A 625 23.55 1.92 -3.34
CA VAL A 625 23.06 0.89 -4.26
C VAL A 625 23.33 1.33 -5.66
N ALA A 626 23.88 0.44 -6.49
CA ALA A 626 23.99 0.63 -7.93
C ALA A 626 23.29 -0.52 -8.65
N THR A 627 22.47 -0.20 -9.66
CA THR A 627 21.78 -1.20 -10.47
C THR A 627 22.37 -1.25 -11.86
N ILE A 628 22.89 -2.41 -12.24
CA ILE A 628 23.45 -2.68 -13.57
C ILE A 628 22.36 -3.33 -14.41
N ARG A 629 21.73 -2.56 -15.30
CA ARG A 629 20.56 -3.01 -16.07
C ARG A 629 20.95 -3.83 -17.30
N ASP A 630 22.08 -3.47 -17.92
CA ASP A 630 22.50 -4.01 -19.21
C ASP A 630 24.03 -3.87 -19.43
N VAL A 631 24.47 -4.26 -20.61
CA VAL A 631 25.86 -4.16 -21.03
C VAL A 631 26.38 -2.71 -21.10
N ALA A 632 25.48 -1.75 -21.39
CA ALA A 632 25.87 -0.33 -21.47
C ALA A 632 26.17 0.22 -20.06
N ASP A 633 25.36 -0.11 -19.07
CA ASP A 633 25.63 0.24 -17.67
C ASP A 633 26.95 -0.39 -17.17
N ARG A 634 27.21 -1.66 -17.53
CA ARG A 634 28.46 -2.35 -17.19
C ARG A 634 29.66 -1.67 -17.83
N ALA A 635 29.57 -1.27 -19.08
CA ALA A 635 30.64 -0.55 -19.78
C ALA A 635 30.88 0.86 -19.17
N ALA A 636 29.80 1.57 -18.82
CA ALA A 636 29.89 2.86 -18.14
C ALA A 636 30.57 2.74 -16.78
N LEU A 637 30.20 1.73 -16.00
CA LEU A 637 30.80 1.43 -14.71
C LEU A 637 32.27 1.08 -14.83
N ALA A 638 32.63 0.27 -15.84
CA ALA A 638 34.01 -0.11 -16.12
C ALA A 638 34.94 1.10 -16.35
N GLY A 639 34.42 2.15 -16.97
CA GLY A 639 35.14 3.43 -17.18
C GLY A 639 35.44 4.20 -15.88
N ILE A 640 34.76 3.91 -14.79
CA ILE A 640 34.95 4.59 -13.48
C ILE A 640 35.72 3.69 -12.52
N VAL A 641 35.34 2.43 -12.37
CA VAL A 641 35.76 1.57 -11.25
C VAL A 641 36.24 0.17 -11.66
N GLY A 642 36.08 -0.22 -12.92
CA GLY A 642 36.27 -1.58 -13.41
C GLY A 642 34.96 -2.39 -13.46
N GLU A 643 35.00 -3.55 -14.13
CA GLU A 643 33.80 -4.36 -14.41
C GLU A 643 33.32 -5.23 -13.25
N GLU A 644 34.16 -5.40 -12.24
CA GLU A 644 33.88 -6.33 -11.15
C GLU A 644 33.28 -5.63 -9.94
N ARG A 645 32.27 -6.25 -9.32
CA ARG A 645 31.63 -5.78 -8.07
C ARG A 645 32.63 -5.54 -6.95
N ALA A 646 33.67 -6.37 -6.85
CA ALA A 646 34.72 -6.22 -5.84
C ALA A 646 35.54 -4.93 -6.03
N ALA A 647 35.89 -4.59 -7.28
CA ALA A 647 36.60 -3.36 -7.60
C ALA A 647 35.73 -2.12 -7.31
N ALA A 648 34.45 -2.18 -7.69
CA ALA A 648 33.48 -1.14 -7.36
C ALA A 648 33.33 -0.93 -5.85
N GLY A 649 33.27 -2.01 -5.06
CA GLY A 649 33.20 -1.93 -3.61
C GLY A 649 34.47 -1.30 -2.99
N GLN A 650 35.66 -1.64 -3.48
CA GLN A 650 36.93 -1.04 -3.01
C GLN A 650 37.04 0.44 -3.37
N TRP A 651 36.50 0.84 -4.51
CA TRP A 651 36.44 2.24 -4.91
C TRP A 651 35.43 3.00 -4.05
N ALA A 652 34.21 2.50 -3.92
CA ALA A 652 33.16 3.12 -3.14
C ALA A 652 33.54 3.34 -1.66
N ALA A 653 34.26 2.39 -1.05
CA ALA A 653 34.75 2.48 0.34
C ALA A 653 35.67 3.67 0.60
N ARG A 654 36.19 4.34 -0.43
CA ARG A 654 37.05 5.54 -0.34
C ARG A 654 36.30 6.86 -0.61
N HIS A 655 35.02 6.79 -0.97
CA HIS A 655 34.19 7.94 -1.34
C HIS A 655 32.95 8.00 -0.44
N SER A 656 32.40 9.19 -0.24
CA SER A 656 31.12 9.35 0.44
C SER A 656 29.99 8.76 -0.40
N PRO A 657 28.87 8.34 0.22
CA PRO A 657 27.74 7.79 -0.54
C PRO A 657 27.16 8.79 -1.56
N GLU A 658 27.22 10.10 -1.28
CA GLU A 658 26.81 11.16 -2.20
C GLU A 658 27.74 11.23 -3.44
N GLU A 659 29.05 11.14 -3.22
CA GLU A 659 30.03 11.13 -4.32
C GLU A 659 29.87 9.89 -5.21
N VAL A 660 29.69 8.70 -4.59
CA VAL A 660 29.45 7.45 -5.31
C VAL A 660 28.18 7.58 -6.16
N MET A 661 27.08 8.01 -5.55
CA MET A 661 25.80 8.20 -6.24
C MET A 661 25.94 9.19 -7.41
N ALA A 662 26.54 10.35 -7.18
CA ALA A 662 26.66 11.40 -8.20
C ALA A 662 27.51 10.95 -9.40
N GLN A 663 28.64 10.25 -9.16
CA GLN A 663 29.52 9.79 -10.23
C GLN A 663 28.86 8.70 -11.09
N LEU A 664 28.17 7.74 -10.45
CA LEU A 664 27.46 6.67 -11.17
C LEU A 664 26.27 7.23 -11.97
N GLN A 665 25.49 8.12 -11.39
CA GLN A 665 24.38 8.78 -12.07
C GLN A 665 24.84 9.64 -13.25
N ALA A 666 25.97 10.34 -13.12
CA ALA A 666 26.57 11.11 -14.22
C ALA A 666 27.00 10.22 -15.39
N ALA A 667 27.36 8.96 -15.13
CA ALA A 667 27.64 7.96 -16.14
C ALA A 667 26.39 7.25 -16.70
N GLY A 668 25.21 7.58 -16.21
CA GLY A 668 23.92 6.98 -16.63
C GLY A 668 23.56 5.68 -15.89
N VAL A 669 24.38 5.24 -14.93
CA VAL A 669 24.13 4.05 -14.10
C VAL A 669 23.21 4.45 -12.95
N PRO A 670 22.02 3.82 -12.78
CA PRO A 670 21.17 4.08 -11.62
C PRO A 670 21.89 3.80 -10.31
N ALA A 671 21.96 4.81 -9.47
CA ALA A 671 22.56 4.68 -8.14
C ALA A 671 21.83 5.52 -7.11
N GLY A 672 21.77 5.03 -5.87
CA GLY A 672 21.13 5.71 -4.75
C GLY A 672 21.85 5.45 -3.43
N MET A 673 22.22 6.50 -2.72
CA MET A 673 22.77 6.40 -1.38
C MET A 673 21.73 5.87 -0.40
N MET A 674 22.17 5.18 0.63
CA MET A 674 21.31 4.77 1.74
C MET A 674 20.93 5.99 2.57
N VAL A 675 19.72 6.51 2.34
CA VAL A 675 19.19 7.65 3.12
C VAL A 675 18.59 7.13 4.43
N ARG A 676 18.89 7.80 5.52
CA ARG A 676 18.22 7.54 6.80
C ARG A 676 16.95 8.37 6.92
N VAL A 677 15.97 7.83 7.64
CA VAL A 677 14.69 8.52 7.87
C VAL A 677 14.90 9.91 8.47
N THR A 678 15.88 10.07 9.36
CA THR A 678 16.25 11.35 9.98
C THR A 678 16.75 12.38 8.99
N ASP A 679 17.38 11.94 7.91
CA ASP A 679 18.09 12.79 6.95
C ASP A 679 17.21 13.14 5.73
N MET A 680 16.06 12.45 5.58
CA MET A 680 15.15 12.67 4.45
C MET A 680 14.67 14.12 4.29
N PRO A 681 14.29 14.86 5.36
CA PRO A 681 13.87 16.26 5.22
C PRO A 681 14.96 17.17 4.69
N ASP A 682 16.22 16.80 4.90
CA ASP A 682 17.39 17.56 4.48
C ASP A 682 17.91 17.17 3.09
N SER A 683 17.41 16.07 2.53
CA SER A 683 17.75 15.64 1.17
C SER A 683 17.41 16.72 0.14
N PRO A 684 18.36 17.09 -0.75
CA PRO A 684 18.16 18.14 -1.74
C PRO A 684 16.95 17.90 -2.65
N GLN A 685 16.69 16.64 -3.00
CA GLN A 685 15.57 16.29 -3.87
C GLN A 685 14.23 16.42 -3.14
N TYR A 686 14.09 15.88 -1.94
CA TYR A 686 12.86 16.02 -1.15
C TYR A 686 12.54 17.49 -0.83
N ARG A 687 13.56 18.31 -0.57
CA ARG A 687 13.40 19.76 -0.41
C ARG A 687 12.92 20.45 -1.69
N ALA A 688 13.53 20.13 -2.84
CA ALA A 688 13.13 20.70 -4.12
C ALA A 688 11.70 20.32 -4.50
N LEU A 689 11.28 19.11 -4.14
CA LEU A 689 9.92 18.64 -4.36
C LEU A 689 8.91 19.19 -3.33
N GLY A 690 9.35 19.74 -2.20
CA GLY A 690 8.47 20.19 -1.11
C GLY A 690 7.69 19.05 -0.47
N THR A 691 8.30 17.85 -0.41
CA THR A 691 7.66 16.61 0.03
C THR A 691 7.21 16.67 1.48
N PHE A 692 8.04 17.25 2.35
CA PHE A 692 7.78 17.26 3.79
C PHE A 692 7.32 18.62 4.28
N ARG A 693 6.42 18.62 5.28
CA ARG A 693 5.87 19.80 5.93
C ARG A 693 5.85 19.62 7.44
N PRO A 694 5.99 20.72 8.20
CA PRO A 694 5.76 20.70 9.63
C PRO A 694 4.26 20.52 9.91
N ALA A 695 3.93 19.68 10.88
CA ALA A 695 2.59 19.53 11.45
C ALA A 695 2.65 19.81 12.95
N THR A 696 1.53 20.20 13.52
CA THR A 696 1.38 20.44 14.94
C THR A 696 0.18 19.67 15.49
N HIS A 697 0.19 19.38 16.78
CA HIS A 697 -0.95 18.81 17.47
C HIS A 697 -1.02 19.41 18.88
N PRO A 698 -2.22 19.79 19.39
CA PRO A 698 -2.35 20.43 20.69
C PRO A 698 -1.73 19.68 21.88
N LEU A 699 -1.67 18.36 21.79
CA LEU A 699 -1.13 17.49 22.84
C LEU A 699 0.35 17.08 22.59
N ILE A 700 1.02 17.64 21.59
CA ILE A 700 2.43 17.38 21.25
C ILE A 700 3.20 18.70 21.33
N ALA A 701 4.18 18.77 22.22
CA ALA A 701 4.87 20.01 22.55
C ALA A 701 5.71 20.61 21.41
N ALA A 702 6.22 19.79 20.49
CA ALA A 702 7.06 20.23 19.39
C ALA A 702 6.43 19.89 18.03
N PRO A 703 6.59 20.73 16.99
CA PRO A 703 6.21 20.37 15.63
C PRO A 703 6.90 19.06 15.20
N PHE A 704 6.22 18.30 14.36
CA PHE A 704 6.74 17.06 13.78
C PHE A 704 6.58 17.10 12.25
N THR A 705 7.39 16.30 11.56
CA THR A 705 7.44 16.31 10.11
C THR A 705 6.51 15.23 9.54
N VAL A 706 5.69 15.62 8.57
CA VAL A 706 4.80 14.73 7.81
C VAL A 706 5.00 14.95 6.32
N GLU A 707 4.57 13.99 5.51
CA GLU A 707 4.43 14.19 4.08
C GLU A 707 3.34 15.22 3.78
N GLY A 708 3.62 16.15 2.87
CA GLY A 708 2.70 17.22 2.49
C GLY A 708 1.75 16.78 1.38
N ARG A 709 2.31 16.32 0.29
CA ARG A 709 1.56 15.86 -0.90
C ARG A 709 2.31 14.72 -1.58
N ALA A 710 1.58 13.91 -2.35
CA ALA A 710 2.15 12.81 -3.10
C ALA A 710 2.37 13.13 -4.59
N THR A 711 1.91 14.25 -5.06
CA THR A 711 1.99 14.67 -6.46
C THR A 711 1.88 16.17 -6.58
N ARG A 712 2.44 16.72 -7.64
CA ARG A 712 2.17 18.09 -8.08
C ARG A 712 1.08 18.03 -9.13
N SER A 713 0.09 18.85 -8.97
CA SER A 713 -1.06 18.98 -9.85
C SER A 713 -1.25 20.44 -10.23
N GLU A 714 -1.75 20.65 -11.43
CA GLU A 714 -2.10 22.01 -11.88
C GLU A 714 -3.39 22.51 -11.22
N ARG A 715 -4.23 21.59 -10.72
CA ARG A 715 -5.57 21.92 -10.24
C ARG A 715 -5.87 21.48 -8.83
N LEU A 716 -5.29 20.37 -8.37
CA LEU A 716 -5.52 19.89 -7.01
C LEU A 716 -4.68 20.71 -6.04
N PRO A 717 -5.30 21.42 -5.09
CA PRO A 717 -4.57 22.15 -4.06
C PRO A 717 -3.85 21.18 -3.11
N ASP A 718 -2.90 21.72 -2.38
CA ASP A 718 -2.24 20.98 -1.31
C ASP A 718 -3.23 20.64 -0.19
N PRO A 719 -3.10 19.48 0.46
CA PRO A 719 -3.94 19.12 1.59
C PRO A 719 -3.82 20.09 2.75
N ASP A 720 -4.92 20.33 3.43
CA ASP A 720 -4.91 20.98 4.75
C ASP A 720 -4.10 20.14 5.75
N GLN A 721 -3.68 20.77 6.84
CA GLN A 721 -2.92 20.13 7.93
C GLN A 721 -3.65 20.31 9.28
N ARG A 722 -4.95 19.96 9.34
CA ARG A 722 -5.68 19.99 10.61
C ARG A 722 -5.19 18.87 11.51
N PRO A 723 -4.98 19.14 12.81
CA PRO A 723 -4.58 18.10 13.76
C PRO A 723 -5.53 16.89 13.78
N ALA A 724 -5.00 15.73 14.12
CA ALA A 724 -5.82 14.55 14.40
C ALA A 724 -6.73 14.81 15.61
N PRO A 725 -7.97 14.29 15.63
CA PRO A 725 -8.91 14.61 16.69
C PRO A 725 -8.59 13.86 17.98
N ARG A 726 -8.94 14.48 19.12
CA ARG A 726 -9.10 13.75 20.40
C ARG A 726 -10.34 12.85 20.32
N ILE A 727 -10.43 11.89 21.25
CA ILE A 727 -11.62 11.03 21.35
C ILE A 727 -12.84 11.91 21.65
N GLY A 728 -13.83 11.88 20.75
CA GLY A 728 -15.05 12.66 20.93
C GLY A 728 -14.92 14.17 20.79
N GLU A 729 -13.80 14.69 20.25
CA GLU A 729 -13.58 16.13 20.14
C GLU A 729 -14.70 16.86 19.41
N ASP A 730 -15.27 16.24 18.39
CA ASP A 730 -16.30 16.83 17.54
C ASP A 730 -17.66 16.17 17.70
N SER A 731 -17.88 15.32 18.73
CA SER A 731 -19.09 14.49 18.82
C SER A 731 -20.38 15.31 18.73
N ALA A 732 -20.51 16.35 19.54
CA ALA A 732 -21.67 17.22 19.54
C ALA A 732 -21.89 17.91 18.17
N ALA A 733 -20.81 18.46 17.58
CA ALA A 733 -20.88 19.14 16.31
C ALA A 733 -21.20 18.16 15.15
N VAL A 734 -20.63 16.95 15.14
CA VAL A 734 -20.91 15.94 14.10
C VAL A 734 -22.39 15.56 14.09
N VAL A 735 -22.98 15.24 15.25
CA VAL A 735 -24.41 14.83 15.30
C VAL A 735 -25.33 16.00 14.98
N ALA A 736 -25.00 17.22 15.42
CA ALA A 736 -25.75 18.43 15.04
C ALA A 736 -25.69 18.68 13.53
N ASP A 737 -24.49 18.71 12.94
CA ASP A 737 -24.27 19.03 11.52
C ASP A 737 -24.86 17.96 10.57
N TRP A 738 -24.68 16.68 10.90
CA TRP A 738 -25.10 15.61 10.00
C TRP A 738 -26.56 15.25 10.13
N LEU A 739 -27.10 15.32 11.35
CA LEU A 739 -28.48 14.88 11.65
C LEU A 739 -29.45 16.04 11.87
N GLY A 740 -28.95 17.28 11.98
CA GLY A 740 -29.77 18.46 12.25
C GLY A 740 -30.33 18.46 13.68
N LEU A 741 -29.64 17.84 14.65
CA LEU A 741 -30.06 17.81 16.02
C LEU A 741 -29.86 19.18 16.71
N ASP A 742 -30.85 19.61 17.49
CA ASP A 742 -30.74 20.83 18.30
C ASP A 742 -29.87 20.61 19.57
N GLU A 743 -29.56 21.69 20.26
CA GLU A 743 -28.73 21.64 21.47
C GLU A 743 -29.32 20.76 22.56
N ALA A 744 -30.64 20.71 22.69
CA ALA A 744 -31.30 19.93 23.72
C ALA A 744 -31.17 18.42 23.42
N ALA A 745 -31.34 18.02 22.15
CA ALA A 745 -31.16 16.62 21.74
C ALA A 745 -29.69 16.17 21.88
N VAL A 746 -28.73 17.03 21.52
CA VAL A 746 -27.31 16.76 21.69
C VAL A 746 -26.95 16.64 23.18
N ALA A 747 -27.42 17.56 24.02
CA ALA A 747 -27.23 17.49 25.49
C ALA A 747 -27.79 16.21 26.10
N ALA A 748 -28.96 15.73 25.64
CA ALA A 748 -29.53 14.47 26.08
C ALA A 748 -28.66 13.25 25.68
N LEU A 749 -28.07 13.24 24.47
CA LEU A 749 -27.16 12.16 24.05
C LEU A 749 -25.90 12.12 24.93
N LEU A 750 -25.35 13.28 25.28
CA LEU A 750 -24.21 13.41 26.19
C LEU A 750 -24.55 12.97 27.62
N ALA A 751 -25.69 13.43 28.16
CA ALA A 751 -26.11 13.11 29.51
C ALA A 751 -26.38 11.60 29.69
N ASP A 752 -26.92 10.95 28.66
CA ASP A 752 -27.20 9.52 28.67
C ASP A 752 -25.96 8.66 28.30
N GLY A 753 -24.79 9.28 28.03
CA GLY A 753 -23.56 8.58 27.68
C GLY A 753 -23.61 7.87 26.32
N ILE A 754 -24.51 8.26 25.41
CA ILE A 754 -24.62 7.71 24.07
C ILE A 754 -23.47 8.22 23.21
N ILE A 755 -23.10 9.48 23.36
CA ILE A 755 -21.89 10.08 22.81
C ILE A 755 -21.03 10.64 23.95
N GLU A 756 -19.71 10.65 23.75
CA GLU A 756 -18.74 11.27 24.66
C GLU A 756 -18.20 12.54 24.02
N GLN A 757 -17.92 13.56 24.82
CA GLN A 757 -17.27 14.80 24.37
C GLN A 757 -15.92 14.94 25.08
N ALA A 758 -14.86 15.21 24.29
CA ALA A 758 -13.55 15.52 24.87
C ALA A 758 -13.64 16.77 25.77
N ALA A 759 -12.98 16.71 26.92
CA ALA A 759 -12.87 17.81 27.85
C ALA A 759 -11.98 18.95 27.29
#